data_e730b1d1ab2a3fbc67a92d5702d063b9
#
_entry.id   e730b1d1ab2a3fbc67a92d5702d063b9
#
_cell.length_a   1.000
_cell.length_b   1.000
_cell.length_c   1.000
_cell.angle_alpha   90.00
_cell.angle_beta   90.00
_cell.angle_gamma   90.00
#
_symmetry.space_group_name_H-M   'P 1'
#
loop_
_entity.id
_entity.type
_entity.pdbx_description
1 polymer ?
#
loop_
_entity_poly.entity_id
_entity_poly.type
_entity_poly.pdbx_seq_one_letter_code
_entity_poly.pdbx_strand_id
1 'polypeptide(L)'
;MSAEVNDKKRFIRIRGANENNLKNLSVDIPRDQFVVLTGLSGSGKSSLAFDTIYAEGQRRYMESLSSYARQFLGQMEKPDVESIEGLPPAISIDQKSTNRNPRSTVGTVTEIYDYFRLLYARVGVPHCPKCGREIRKQTVDQMVDQIMTLPERQKIQLLAPVVRGRKGTHAKLLDQARRSGYVRVQIDGSLYELSEDISLDKNIKHNIEIVVDRLIVKPGIEKRLSDSIETVLELADGLLVVDTMDGKLLNFSQSFSCPDCGISIDEIEPRSFSFNNPFGACPKCLGLGYKMEFDIDLMIPDKKLSINEGAITVLGWQSCTTQGSFSRAILDALAREYNFSLDTPFCEYPKEIQDILINGTGGHSVKVYYKGQRGEGVYDVAFPGLIRNVEQRYRETGSETMKQEYESFMRITPCTTCKGQRLKKESLAVTVADKNIYEVTNMPVERLQGFLRDLKLSEQQELIGKQILKEIRARVGFLAEVGLEYLSLGRATGTLSGGEAQRIRLATQIGSGLVGVAYILDEPSIGLHQRDNDKLLGALMRLRDLGNSLIVVEHDEDTMRAADCVIDIGPGAGEHGGQLVAMGTAEDLMKNEQSVTGAYLSGRLKIPVPEVRKEPTGFLHIKGAAENNLKHIDVDIPLGVMTCVTGVSGSGKSSLINEILYKRLARDLNRARIIPGKHDDILGIDQLDKVIDIDQSPIGRTPRSNPATYTGVFDQIRDLYAATADAKAKGYKKGRFSFNVKGGRCEACSGDGIIKIDMHFLPDVYVPCEVCKGKRYNRETLEVKYKGKSIYDVLNMTVEEALTFFENVPSIRRKIETLYDVGLSYIRLGQPSTTLSGGEAQRIKLATELSKRSTGKTIYILDEPTTGLHFADVHKLIEILRRLSEGGNTVVVIEHNLDVIKTADYIIDIGPEGGDRGGTVIAQGTPEEIAASPVSYTGKYVKKYLEQK
;
A
#
# COMPACT_ATOMS: atom_id res chain seq x y z
N MET A 1 -31.52 -43.63 -1.24
CA MET A 1 -31.22 -42.54 -2.20
C MET A 1 -31.58 -41.14 -1.70
N SER A 2 -32.76 -40.88 -1.11
CA SER A 2 -33.11 -39.51 -0.64
C SER A 2 -32.37 -39.07 0.64
N ALA A 3 -32.08 -39.98 1.55
CA ALA A 3 -31.34 -39.69 2.80
C ALA A 3 -29.83 -39.46 2.52
N GLU A 4 -29.21 -40.26 1.68
CA GLU A 4 -27.79 -40.12 1.29
C GLU A 4 -27.51 -38.86 0.45
N VAL A 5 -28.48 -38.45 -0.41
CA VAL A 5 -28.37 -37.22 -1.20
C VAL A 5 -28.52 -35.98 -0.29
N ASN A 6 -29.32 -36.07 0.77
CA ASN A 6 -29.52 -34.99 1.74
C ASN A 6 -28.29 -34.87 2.68
N ASP A 7 -27.61 -35.97 2.97
CA ASP A 7 -26.43 -36.03 3.81
C ASP A 7 -25.18 -35.47 3.07
N LYS A 8 -25.09 -35.73 1.75
CA LYS A 8 -24.00 -35.16 0.88
C LYS A 8 -24.11 -33.62 0.74
N LYS A 9 -25.27 -33.03 0.96
CA LYS A 9 -25.49 -31.58 0.94
C LYS A 9 -25.18 -30.88 2.26
N ARG A 10 -24.96 -31.61 3.35
CA ARG A 10 -24.69 -31.06 4.68
C ARG A 10 -23.24 -30.88 5.04
N PHE A 11 -22.33 -31.62 4.39
CA PHE A 11 -20.91 -31.64 4.73
C PHE A 11 -20.02 -31.51 3.49
N ILE A 12 -18.88 -30.83 3.67
CA ILE A 12 -17.72 -30.96 2.79
C ILE A 12 -16.90 -32.13 3.35
N ARG A 13 -16.86 -33.24 2.62
CA ARG A 13 -16.16 -34.47 3.06
C ARG A 13 -14.80 -34.54 2.42
N ILE A 14 -13.76 -34.46 3.22
CA ILE A 14 -12.36 -34.56 2.81
C ILE A 14 -11.86 -35.93 3.24
N ARG A 15 -11.19 -36.63 2.34
CA ARG A 15 -10.58 -37.95 2.59
C ARG A 15 -9.15 -37.95 2.08
N GLY A 16 -8.24 -38.39 2.95
CA GLY A 16 -6.86 -38.63 2.58
C GLY A 16 -6.09 -37.38 2.14
N ALA A 17 -6.21 -36.26 2.83
CA ALA A 17 -5.42 -35.07 2.51
C ALA A 17 -3.98 -35.23 3.00
N ASN A 18 -3.00 -35.11 2.07
CA ASN A 18 -1.56 -35.26 2.34
C ASN A 18 -0.75 -34.04 1.90
N GLU A 19 -1.40 -32.91 1.62
CA GLU A 19 -0.71 -31.70 1.17
C GLU A 19 0.23 -31.16 2.25
N ASN A 20 1.47 -30.84 1.87
CA ASN A 20 2.54 -30.37 2.75
C ASN A 20 2.81 -31.31 3.96
N ASN A 21 2.37 -30.91 5.17
CA ASN A 21 2.56 -31.68 6.40
C ASN A 21 1.31 -32.44 6.87
N LEU A 22 0.23 -32.44 6.10
CA LEU A 22 -0.96 -33.20 6.43
C LEU A 22 -0.68 -34.71 6.34
N LYS A 23 -1.26 -35.50 7.25
CA LYS A 23 -1.01 -36.93 7.40
C LYS A 23 -2.27 -37.74 7.13
N ASN A 24 -2.64 -37.93 5.86
CA ASN A 24 -3.84 -38.68 5.46
C ASN A 24 -5.09 -38.18 6.22
N LEU A 25 -5.19 -36.84 6.31
CA LEU A 25 -6.22 -36.20 7.13
C LEU A 25 -7.60 -36.40 6.47
N SER A 26 -8.55 -36.90 7.26
CA SER A 26 -9.96 -37.05 6.84
C SER A 26 -10.85 -36.29 7.82
N VAL A 27 -11.73 -35.44 7.28
CA VAL A 27 -12.62 -34.57 8.09
C VAL A 27 -13.89 -34.27 7.33
N ASP A 28 -15.00 -34.15 8.07
CA ASP A 28 -16.32 -33.77 7.54
C ASP A 28 -16.66 -32.35 8.05
N ILE A 29 -16.46 -31.33 7.23
CA ILE A 29 -16.70 -29.94 7.56
C ILE A 29 -18.17 -29.60 7.30
N PRO A 30 -18.93 -29.09 8.29
CA PRO A 30 -20.33 -28.73 8.08
C PRO A 30 -20.45 -27.54 7.13
N ARG A 31 -21.47 -27.61 6.23
CA ARG A 31 -21.79 -26.55 5.30
C ARG A 31 -22.75 -25.54 5.91
N ASP A 32 -22.74 -24.34 5.33
CA ASP A 32 -23.62 -23.23 5.72
C ASP A 32 -23.48 -22.87 7.21
N GLN A 33 -22.27 -23.07 7.73
CA GLN A 33 -21.86 -22.79 9.10
C GLN A 33 -20.57 -21.97 9.14
N PHE A 34 -20.33 -21.36 10.28
CA PHE A 34 -19.06 -20.67 10.59
C PHE A 34 -18.12 -21.67 11.26
N VAL A 35 -17.12 -22.13 10.50
CA VAL A 35 -16.14 -23.13 10.94
C VAL A 35 -14.78 -22.45 11.13
N VAL A 36 -14.17 -22.64 12.28
CA VAL A 36 -12.82 -22.16 12.59
C VAL A 36 -11.83 -23.32 12.56
N LEU A 37 -10.73 -23.15 11.81
CA LEU A 37 -9.56 -24.04 11.83
C LEU A 37 -8.50 -23.42 12.76
N THR A 38 -8.15 -24.13 13.82
CA THR A 38 -7.18 -23.68 14.81
C THR A 38 -6.07 -24.70 15.04
N GLY A 39 -5.06 -24.39 15.86
CA GLY A 39 -3.92 -25.20 16.18
C GLY A 39 -2.60 -24.42 16.16
N LEU A 40 -1.50 -25.03 16.55
CA LEU A 40 -0.17 -24.40 16.60
C LEU A 40 0.28 -23.82 15.27
N SER A 41 1.14 -22.81 15.27
CA SER A 41 1.77 -22.29 14.05
C SER A 41 2.53 -23.43 13.34
N GLY A 42 2.30 -23.60 12.02
CA GLY A 42 2.88 -24.70 11.24
C GLY A 42 2.22 -26.09 11.48
N SER A 43 1.04 -26.18 12.12
CA SER A 43 0.35 -27.46 12.33
C SER A 43 -0.36 -28.03 11.08
N GLY A 44 -0.51 -27.24 10.00
CA GLY A 44 -1.16 -27.69 8.75
C GLY A 44 -2.52 -27.03 8.46
N LYS A 45 -2.95 -26.04 9.24
CA LYS A 45 -4.21 -25.32 9.04
C LYS A 45 -4.34 -24.71 7.66
N SER A 46 -3.36 -23.92 7.25
CA SER A 46 -3.33 -23.27 5.95
C SER A 46 -3.20 -24.28 4.80
N SER A 47 -2.48 -25.39 5.02
CA SER A 47 -2.41 -26.50 4.05
C SER A 47 -3.78 -27.13 3.82
N LEU A 48 -4.59 -27.31 4.86
CA LEU A 48 -5.95 -27.80 4.71
C LEU A 48 -6.85 -26.76 4.05
N ALA A 49 -6.84 -25.50 4.54
CA ALA A 49 -7.76 -24.46 4.09
C ALA A 49 -7.47 -24.00 2.65
N PHE A 50 -6.22 -23.64 2.36
CA PHE A 50 -5.84 -23.01 1.10
C PHE A 50 -5.27 -24.00 0.09
N ASP A 51 -4.28 -24.81 0.49
CA ASP A 51 -3.60 -25.71 -0.43
C ASP A 51 -4.43 -26.95 -0.80
N THR A 52 -5.44 -27.30 0.03
CA THR A 52 -6.33 -28.44 -0.21
C THR A 52 -7.74 -27.98 -0.62
N ILE A 53 -8.51 -27.33 0.27
CA ILE A 53 -9.93 -27.03 0.03
C ILE A 53 -10.10 -25.95 -1.03
N TYR A 54 -9.42 -24.81 -0.90
CA TYR A 54 -9.51 -23.72 -1.87
C TYR A 54 -8.93 -24.12 -3.21
N ALA A 55 -7.76 -24.74 -3.24
CA ALA A 55 -7.09 -25.18 -4.44
C ALA A 55 -7.97 -26.14 -5.26
N GLU A 56 -8.62 -27.10 -4.62
CA GLU A 56 -9.55 -28.03 -5.31
C GLU A 56 -10.84 -27.32 -5.76
N GLY A 57 -11.38 -26.40 -4.97
CA GLY A 57 -12.55 -25.59 -5.35
C GLY A 57 -12.26 -24.75 -6.59
N GLN A 58 -11.10 -24.09 -6.63
CA GLN A 58 -10.67 -23.29 -7.76
C GLN A 58 -10.34 -24.14 -8.99
N ARG A 59 -9.69 -25.30 -8.81
CA ARG A 59 -9.43 -26.26 -9.89
C ARG A 59 -10.74 -26.69 -10.58
N ARG A 60 -11.76 -27.09 -9.81
CA ARG A 60 -13.08 -27.48 -10.35
C ARG A 60 -13.77 -26.33 -11.08
N TYR A 61 -13.68 -25.12 -10.54
CA TYR A 61 -14.21 -23.94 -11.23
C TYR A 61 -13.52 -23.70 -12.56
N MET A 62 -12.18 -23.79 -12.60
CA MET A 62 -11.40 -23.64 -13.82
C MET A 62 -11.69 -24.73 -14.85
N GLU A 63 -11.91 -25.98 -14.41
CA GLU A 63 -12.30 -27.08 -15.32
C GLU A 63 -13.69 -26.87 -15.93
N SER A 64 -14.57 -26.16 -15.27
CA SER A 64 -15.90 -25.81 -15.79
C SER A 64 -15.86 -24.73 -16.90
N LEU A 65 -14.76 -23.99 -17.02
CA LEU A 65 -14.59 -22.94 -18.04
C LEU A 65 -14.32 -23.53 -19.44
N SER A 66 -14.53 -22.70 -20.46
CA SER A 66 -14.22 -23.09 -21.85
C SER A 66 -12.74 -23.41 -22.01
N SER A 67 -12.41 -24.29 -23.03
CA SER A 67 -11.01 -24.62 -23.34
C SER A 67 -10.15 -23.40 -23.67
N TYR A 68 -10.75 -22.38 -24.28
CA TYR A 68 -10.10 -21.11 -24.58
C TYR A 68 -9.72 -20.35 -23.27
N ALA A 69 -10.64 -20.22 -22.32
CA ALA A 69 -10.35 -19.57 -21.05
C ALA A 69 -9.27 -20.33 -20.25
N ARG A 70 -9.29 -21.67 -20.27
CA ARG A 70 -8.28 -22.51 -19.62
C ARG A 70 -6.86 -22.33 -20.17
N GLN A 71 -6.71 -22.04 -21.46
CA GLN A 71 -5.40 -21.75 -22.06
C GLN A 71 -4.77 -20.47 -21.51
N PHE A 72 -5.57 -19.46 -21.13
CA PHE A 72 -5.07 -18.22 -20.56
C PHE A 72 -4.80 -18.31 -19.06
N LEU A 73 -5.57 -19.12 -18.34
CA LEU A 73 -5.51 -19.17 -16.87
C LEU A 73 -4.56 -20.27 -16.34
N GLY A 74 -4.05 -21.13 -17.23
CA GLY A 74 -3.16 -22.23 -16.88
C GLY A 74 -3.89 -23.45 -16.32
N GLN A 75 -3.20 -24.58 -16.25
CA GLN A 75 -3.69 -25.76 -15.52
C GLN A 75 -3.26 -25.66 -14.07
N MET A 76 -4.20 -25.81 -13.14
CA MET A 76 -3.89 -25.96 -11.73
C MET A 76 -3.61 -27.44 -11.43
N GLU A 77 -2.55 -27.69 -10.67
CA GLU A 77 -2.26 -29.05 -10.18
C GLU A 77 -3.36 -29.50 -9.22
N LYS A 78 -3.69 -30.78 -9.26
CA LYS A 78 -4.61 -31.37 -8.30
C LYS A 78 -3.90 -31.45 -6.95
N PRO A 79 -4.51 -30.93 -5.85
CA PRO A 79 -3.93 -31.11 -4.53
C PRO A 79 -3.83 -32.60 -4.17
N ASP A 80 -2.85 -32.93 -3.32
CA ASP A 80 -2.63 -34.30 -2.83
C ASP A 80 -3.71 -34.69 -1.82
N VAL A 81 -4.83 -35.14 -2.37
CA VAL A 81 -6.02 -35.55 -1.63
C VAL A 81 -6.74 -36.66 -2.39
N GLU A 82 -7.20 -37.69 -1.69
CA GLU A 82 -7.95 -38.80 -2.30
C GLU A 82 -9.26 -38.29 -2.90
N SER A 83 -10.10 -37.63 -2.10
CA SER A 83 -11.37 -37.07 -2.56
C SER A 83 -11.87 -35.91 -1.69
N ILE A 84 -12.58 -34.96 -2.35
CA ILE A 84 -13.36 -33.94 -1.68
C ILE A 84 -14.77 -33.97 -2.27
N GLU A 85 -15.78 -34.28 -1.44
CA GLU A 85 -17.19 -34.26 -1.83
C GLU A 85 -17.92 -33.08 -1.20
N GLY A 86 -18.98 -32.61 -1.83
CA GLY A 86 -19.85 -31.56 -1.29
C GLY A 86 -19.29 -30.16 -1.30
N LEU A 87 -18.11 -29.92 -1.93
CA LEU A 87 -17.45 -28.61 -1.98
C LEU A 87 -18.24 -27.64 -2.88
N PRO A 88 -18.75 -26.51 -2.34
CA PRO A 88 -19.32 -25.44 -3.16
C PRO A 88 -18.23 -24.61 -3.86
N PRO A 89 -18.57 -23.67 -4.75
CA PRO A 89 -17.62 -22.70 -5.28
C PRO A 89 -16.87 -22.00 -4.14
N ALA A 90 -15.55 -21.95 -4.23
CA ALA A 90 -14.70 -21.46 -3.16
C ALA A 90 -14.09 -20.09 -3.50
N ILE A 91 -14.12 -19.16 -2.54
CA ILE A 91 -13.50 -17.83 -2.62
C ILE A 91 -12.52 -17.68 -1.46
N SER A 92 -11.28 -17.32 -1.78
CA SER A 92 -10.25 -17.05 -0.80
C SER A 92 -10.14 -15.56 -0.49
N ILE A 93 -10.00 -15.24 0.80
CA ILE A 93 -9.68 -13.89 1.29
C ILE A 93 -8.40 -14.00 2.13
N ASP A 94 -7.26 -14.00 1.44
CA ASP A 94 -5.94 -14.13 2.04
C ASP A 94 -5.33 -12.78 2.44
N GLN A 95 -4.28 -12.83 3.27
CA GLN A 95 -3.55 -11.65 3.74
C GLN A 95 -2.45 -11.18 2.76
N LYS A 96 -1.94 -12.08 1.90
CA LYS A 96 -0.66 -11.87 1.17
C LYS A 96 -0.70 -10.91 0.00
N SER A 97 -1.84 -10.51 -0.54
CA SER A 97 -1.92 -9.72 -1.76
C SER A 97 -2.24 -8.25 -1.52
N THR A 98 -1.29 -7.48 -1.02
CA THR A 98 -1.37 -6.01 -1.15
C THR A 98 -1.05 -5.65 -2.60
N ASN A 99 -2.04 -5.12 -3.30
CA ASN A 99 -1.84 -4.62 -4.66
C ASN A 99 -0.89 -3.41 -4.63
N ARG A 100 0.33 -3.58 -5.13
CA ARG A 100 1.35 -2.51 -5.17
C ARG A 100 1.17 -1.52 -6.32
N ASN A 101 0.09 -1.64 -7.08
CA ASN A 101 -0.17 -0.70 -8.15
C ASN A 101 -0.44 0.70 -7.56
N PRO A 102 0.37 1.73 -7.87
CA PRO A 102 0.23 3.06 -7.30
C PRO A 102 -1.07 3.78 -7.71
N ARG A 103 -1.77 3.25 -8.71
CA ARG A 103 -3.07 3.78 -9.16
C ARG A 103 -4.25 3.14 -8.45
N SER A 104 -4.07 2.00 -7.78
CA SER A 104 -5.15 1.34 -7.04
C SER A 104 -5.48 2.11 -5.76
N THR A 105 -6.77 2.32 -5.51
CA THR A 105 -7.31 2.95 -4.31
C THR A 105 -8.39 2.08 -3.68
N VAL A 106 -8.73 2.34 -2.42
CA VAL A 106 -9.86 1.66 -1.75
C VAL A 106 -11.10 1.72 -2.63
N GLY A 107 -11.46 2.90 -3.16
CA GLY A 107 -12.64 3.08 -4.01
C GLY A 107 -12.60 2.28 -5.32
N THR A 108 -11.42 2.08 -5.92
CA THR A 108 -11.32 1.29 -7.16
C THR A 108 -11.36 -0.22 -6.91
N VAL A 109 -10.81 -0.70 -5.79
CA VAL A 109 -10.84 -2.12 -5.43
C VAL A 109 -12.23 -2.57 -4.99
N THR A 110 -12.98 -1.67 -4.33
CA THR A 110 -14.37 -1.92 -3.91
C THR A 110 -15.40 -1.61 -4.99
N GLU A 111 -14.94 -1.16 -6.17
CA GLU A 111 -15.78 -0.70 -7.29
C GLU A 111 -16.68 0.52 -6.95
N ILE A 112 -16.63 1.03 -5.73
CA ILE A 112 -17.44 2.19 -5.30
C ILE A 112 -17.10 3.41 -6.15
N TYR A 113 -15.84 3.58 -6.55
CA TYR A 113 -15.40 4.69 -7.39
C TYR A 113 -16.07 4.67 -8.77
N ASP A 114 -16.37 3.50 -9.32
CA ASP A 114 -17.04 3.39 -10.63
C ASP A 114 -18.50 3.86 -10.56
N TYR A 115 -19.17 3.57 -9.43
CA TYR A 115 -20.50 4.14 -9.18
C TYR A 115 -20.46 5.66 -8.97
N PHE A 116 -19.43 6.19 -8.30
CA PHE A 116 -19.26 7.65 -8.20
C PHE A 116 -19.00 8.28 -9.57
N ARG A 117 -18.18 7.68 -10.42
CA ARG A 117 -17.94 8.15 -11.79
C ARG A 117 -19.26 8.22 -12.57
N LEU A 118 -20.10 7.21 -12.43
CA LEU A 118 -21.42 7.18 -13.06
C LEU A 118 -22.35 8.25 -12.47
N LEU A 119 -22.36 8.40 -11.15
CA LEU A 119 -23.16 9.43 -10.47
C LEU A 119 -22.78 10.84 -10.97
N TYR A 120 -21.50 11.19 -10.94
CA TYR A 120 -21.00 12.49 -11.38
C TYR A 120 -21.22 12.74 -12.87
N ALA A 121 -21.20 11.72 -13.70
CA ALA A 121 -21.48 11.85 -15.13
C ALA A 121 -22.97 12.08 -15.42
N ARG A 122 -23.89 11.61 -14.57
CA ARG A 122 -25.33 11.66 -14.81
C ARG A 122 -26.05 12.73 -14.02
N VAL A 123 -25.59 13.03 -12.82
CA VAL A 123 -26.23 13.92 -11.84
C VAL A 123 -25.38 15.17 -11.57
N GLY A 124 -24.09 15.12 -11.91
CA GLY A 124 -23.14 16.19 -11.64
C GLY A 124 -23.46 17.48 -12.40
N VAL A 125 -23.26 18.60 -11.72
CA VAL A 125 -23.42 19.96 -12.28
C VAL A 125 -22.03 20.48 -12.66
N PRO A 126 -21.77 20.75 -13.95
CA PRO A 126 -20.47 21.26 -14.39
C PRO A 126 -20.35 22.77 -14.11
N HIS A 127 -19.15 23.15 -13.67
CA HIS A 127 -18.77 24.53 -13.42
C HIS A 127 -17.54 24.91 -14.26
N CYS A 128 -17.39 26.19 -14.55
CA CYS A 128 -16.20 26.69 -15.21
C CYS A 128 -14.95 26.54 -14.29
N PRO A 129 -13.90 25.85 -14.72
CA PRO A 129 -12.71 25.66 -13.89
C PRO A 129 -11.91 26.94 -13.60
N LYS A 130 -12.27 28.08 -14.30
CA LYS A 130 -11.60 29.35 -14.14
C LYS A 130 -12.40 30.33 -13.27
N CYS A 131 -13.71 30.50 -13.53
CA CYS A 131 -14.57 31.49 -12.84
C CYS A 131 -15.60 30.87 -11.89
N GLY A 132 -15.74 29.52 -11.87
CA GLY A 132 -16.68 28.84 -10.98
C GLY A 132 -18.16 28.90 -11.40
N ARG A 133 -18.50 29.58 -12.51
CA ARG A 133 -19.88 29.70 -12.97
C ARG A 133 -20.41 28.35 -13.42
N GLU A 134 -21.66 28.05 -13.08
CA GLU A 134 -22.37 26.86 -13.57
C GLU A 134 -22.51 26.92 -15.11
N ILE A 135 -22.25 25.79 -15.75
CA ILE A 135 -22.33 25.63 -17.21
C ILE A 135 -23.48 24.68 -17.52
N ARG A 136 -24.44 25.16 -18.35
CA ARG A 136 -25.59 24.36 -18.81
C ARG A 136 -25.59 24.27 -20.31
N LYS A 137 -26.00 23.13 -20.86
CA LYS A 137 -26.41 23.03 -22.26
C LYS A 137 -27.75 23.75 -22.42
N GLN A 138 -27.89 24.55 -23.47
CA GLN A 138 -29.15 25.20 -23.81
C GLN A 138 -29.64 24.62 -25.13
N THR A 139 -30.93 24.31 -25.22
CA THR A 139 -31.57 23.97 -26.50
C THR A 139 -31.87 25.24 -27.30
N VAL A 140 -32.03 25.10 -28.61
CA VAL A 140 -32.41 26.23 -29.47
C VAL A 140 -33.69 26.90 -28.98
N ASP A 141 -34.70 26.12 -28.58
CA ASP A 141 -35.96 26.65 -28.05
C ASP A 141 -35.74 27.49 -26.78
N GLN A 142 -34.90 27.01 -25.85
CA GLN A 142 -34.57 27.76 -24.62
C GLN A 142 -33.81 29.06 -24.93
N MET A 143 -32.95 29.08 -25.96
CA MET A 143 -32.26 30.28 -26.41
C MET A 143 -33.28 31.27 -27.02
N VAL A 144 -34.19 30.79 -27.85
CA VAL A 144 -35.29 31.58 -28.42
C VAL A 144 -36.15 32.19 -27.30
N ASP A 145 -36.64 31.38 -26.37
CA ASP A 145 -37.46 31.81 -25.24
C ASP A 145 -36.76 32.92 -24.45
N GLN A 146 -35.46 32.72 -24.12
CA GLN A 146 -34.69 33.71 -23.38
C GLN A 146 -34.46 34.98 -24.16
N ILE A 147 -34.22 34.95 -25.48
CA ILE A 147 -34.08 36.12 -26.33
C ILE A 147 -35.43 36.87 -26.45
N MET A 148 -36.54 36.13 -26.51
CA MET A 148 -37.88 36.70 -26.56
C MET A 148 -38.33 37.40 -25.26
N THR A 149 -37.60 37.18 -24.11
CA THR A 149 -37.81 37.95 -22.87
C THR A 149 -37.25 39.38 -22.94
N LEU A 150 -36.45 39.71 -23.97
CA LEU A 150 -35.95 41.07 -24.16
C LEU A 150 -37.08 42.04 -24.45
N PRO A 151 -36.91 43.39 -24.20
CA PRO A 151 -37.92 44.38 -24.46
C PRO A 151 -38.38 44.32 -25.90
N GLU A 152 -39.71 44.55 -26.11
CA GLU A 152 -40.28 44.61 -27.44
C GLU A 152 -39.67 45.81 -28.24
N ARG A 153 -39.38 45.59 -29.54
CA ARG A 153 -38.63 46.45 -30.41
C ARG A 153 -37.14 46.63 -30.17
N GLN A 154 -36.54 45.80 -29.20
CA GLN A 154 -35.11 45.79 -29.04
C GLN A 154 -34.45 45.28 -30.32
N LYS A 155 -33.44 46.00 -30.81
CA LYS A 155 -32.60 45.55 -31.94
C LYS A 155 -31.55 44.60 -31.41
N ILE A 156 -31.42 43.46 -32.02
CA ILE A 156 -30.44 42.41 -31.68
C ILE A 156 -29.64 41.99 -32.90
N GLN A 157 -28.42 41.55 -32.68
CA GLN A 157 -27.53 41.03 -33.69
C GLN A 157 -27.05 39.65 -33.23
N LEU A 158 -27.19 38.62 -34.10
CA LEU A 158 -26.77 37.29 -33.85
C LEU A 158 -25.34 37.09 -34.36
N LEU A 159 -24.41 36.73 -33.51
CA LEU A 159 -23.00 36.65 -33.79
C LEU A 159 -22.51 35.20 -33.63
N ALA A 160 -21.77 34.67 -34.59
CA ALA A 160 -21.09 33.41 -34.53
C ALA A 160 -19.61 33.62 -34.16
N PRO A 161 -19.17 33.32 -32.93
CA PRO A 161 -17.81 33.52 -32.47
C PRO A 161 -16.89 32.41 -33.02
N VAL A 162 -16.36 32.61 -34.24
CA VAL A 162 -15.53 31.62 -34.95
C VAL A 162 -14.06 31.62 -34.54
N VAL A 163 -13.56 32.74 -33.98
CA VAL A 163 -12.20 32.81 -33.40
C VAL A 163 -12.27 33.48 -32.05
N ARG A 164 -11.68 32.86 -31.03
CA ARG A 164 -11.63 33.41 -29.67
C ARG A 164 -10.19 33.40 -29.14
N GLY A 165 -9.62 34.60 -29.01
CA GLY A 165 -8.30 34.80 -28.39
C GLY A 165 -7.16 34.07 -29.07
N ARG A 166 -7.22 33.83 -30.37
CA ARG A 166 -6.18 33.15 -31.15
C ARG A 166 -5.33 34.11 -31.95
N LYS A 167 -4.03 33.87 -31.99
CA LYS A 167 -3.10 34.61 -32.86
C LYS A 167 -3.20 34.12 -34.29
N GLY A 168 -3.06 35.02 -35.26
CA GLY A 168 -3.06 34.70 -36.66
C GLY A 168 -3.70 35.80 -37.54
N THR A 169 -3.46 35.78 -38.85
CA THR A 169 -4.10 36.71 -39.81
C THR A 169 -5.54 36.30 -40.14
N HIS A 170 -5.92 35.04 -39.86
CA HIS A 170 -7.26 34.48 -40.13
C HIS A 170 -7.84 34.70 -41.51
N ALA A 171 -6.99 35.05 -42.51
CA ALA A 171 -7.41 35.42 -43.85
C ALA A 171 -8.26 34.33 -44.54
N LYS A 172 -7.91 33.05 -44.41
CA LYS A 172 -8.70 31.95 -44.98
C LYS A 172 -10.10 31.85 -44.42
N LEU A 173 -10.28 32.11 -43.14
CA LEU A 173 -11.60 32.09 -42.48
C LEU A 173 -12.46 33.26 -42.93
N LEU A 174 -11.87 34.46 -43.04
CA LEU A 174 -12.56 35.65 -43.56
C LEU A 174 -12.97 35.46 -45.02
N ASP A 175 -12.10 34.88 -45.87
CA ASP A 175 -12.42 34.52 -47.22
C ASP A 175 -13.52 33.47 -47.33
N GLN A 176 -13.53 32.48 -46.48
CA GLN A 176 -14.58 31.46 -46.44
C GLN A 176 -15.91 32.08 -46.02
N ALA A 177 -15.94 32.92 -45.00
CA ALA A 177 -17.14 33.67 -44.61
C ALA A 177 -17.68 34.54 -45.75
N ARG A 178 -16.80 35.24 -46.51
CA ARG A 178 -17.16 36.03 -47.67
C ARG A 178 -17.79 35.18 -48.77
N ARG A 179 -17.21 34.02 -49.09
CA ARG A 179 -17.74 33.06 -50.08
C ARG A 179 -19.07 32.44 -49.69
N SER A 180 -19.29 32.26 -48.39
CA SER A 180 -20.57 31.75 -47.82
C SER A 180 -21.66 32.81 -47.80
N GLY A 181 -21.41 34.05 -48.29
CA GLY A 181 -22.42 35.09 -48.44
C GLY A 181 -22.63 35.97 -47.22
N TYR A 182 -21.83 35.85 -46.16
CA TYR A 182 -21.90 36.76 -45.02
C TYR A 182 -21.35 38.13 -45.41
N VAL A 183 -21.99 39.17 -44.91
CA VAL A 183 -21.69 40.58 -45.28
C VAL A 183 -20.81 41.27 -44.26
N ARG A 184 -20.95 40.89 -42.97
CA ARG A 184 -20.32 41.62 -41.87
C ARG A 184 -19.65 40.67 -40.88
N VAL A 185 -18.57 41.15 -40.26
CA VAL A 185 -17.82 40.48 -39.22
C VAL A 185 -17.48 41.53 -38.14
N GLN A 186 -17.55 41.08 -36.89
CA GLN A 186 -17.05 41.84 -35.75
C GLN A 186 -15.68 41.30 -35.35
N ILE A 187 -14.68 42.15 -35.28
CA ILE A 187 -13.30 41.81 -34.94
C ILE A 187 -12.87 42.70 -33.79
N ASP A 188 -12.54 42.07 -32.67
CA ASP A 188 -12.11 42.73 -31.42
C ASP A 188 -13.10 43.82 -30.96
N GLY A 189 -14.40 43.58 -31.16
CA GLY A 189 -15.49 44.50 -30.84
C GLY A 189 -15.81 45.56 -31.92
N SER A 190 -15.05 45.66 -33.00
CA SER A 190 -15.28 46.59 -34.10
C SER A 190 -15.91 45.88 -35.28
N LEU A 191 -16.93 46.53 -35.90
CA LEU A 191 -17.67 45.98 -37.02
C LEU A 191 -16.98 46.33 -38.35
N TYR A 192 -16.76 45.34 -39.20
CA TYR A 192 -16.17 45.44 -40.54
C TYR A 192 -17.12 44.85 -41.60
N GLU A 193 -17.08 45.40 -42.79
CA GLU A 193 -17.70 44.77 -43.96
C GLU A 193 -16.70 43.74 -44.57
N LEU A 194 -17.17 42.52 -44.83
CA LEU A 194 -16.34 41.50 -45.47
C LEU A 194 -15.93 41.81 -46.90
N SER A 195 -16.54 42.83 -47.52
CA SER A 195 -16.15 43.46 -48.80
C SER A 195 -14.84 44.26 -48.72
N GLU A 196 -14.45 44.70 -47.50
CA GLU A 196 -13.25 45.46 -47.26
C GLU A 196 -12.02 44.56 -47.18
N ASP A 197 -10.83 45.12 -47.35
CA ASP A 197 -9.58 44.39 -47.22
C ASP A 197 -9.12 44.40 -45.76
N ILE A 198 -9.44 43.33 -45.04
CA ILE A 198 -9.20 43.19 -43.61
C ILE A 198 -7.83 42.56 -43.39
N SER A 199 -6.86 43.30 -42.84
CA SER A 199 -5.55 42.83 -42.51
C SER A 199 -5.37 42.78 -40.98
N LEU A 200 -5.12 41.57 -40.42
CA LEU A 200 -4.92 41.34 -39.00
C LEU A 200 -3.46 41.03 -38.68
N ASP A 201 -2.99 41.55 -37.53
CA ASP A 201 -1.63 41.24 -37.05
C ASP A 201 -1.54 39.80 -36.53
N LYS A 202 -0.63 39.03 -37.16
CA LYS A 202 -0.40 37.61 -36.79
C LYS A 202 0.10 37.38 -35.33
N ASN A 203 0.62 38.40 -34.67
CA ASN A 203 1.21 38.32 -33.33
C ASN A 203 0.22 38.70 -32.24
N ILE A 204 -0.91 39.30 -32.57
CA ILE A 204 -1.95 39.70 -31.63
C ILE A 204 -3.02 38.63 -31.58
N LYS A 205 -3.67 38.50 -30.42
CA LYS A 205 -4.82 37.62 -30.26
C LYS A 205 -6.09 38.35 -30.70
N HIS A 206 -6.82 37.76 -31.62
CA HIS A 206 -8.06 38.31 -32.16
C HIS A 206 -9.26 37.48 -31.70
N ASN A 207 -10.40 38.17 -31.54
CA ASN A 207 -11.74 37.59 -31.48
C ASN A 207 -12.46 37.96 -32.78
N ILE A 208 -13.03 36.98 -33.47
CA ILE A 208 -13.73 37.16 -34.75
C ILE A 208 -15.11 36.55 -34.63
N GLU A 209 -16.13 37.33 -34.85
CA GLU A 209 -17.53 36.97 -34.74
C GLU A 209 -18.23 37.30 -36.05
N ILE A 210 -18.80 36.31 -36.74
CA ILE A 210 -19.54 36.51 -37.98
C ILE A 210 -20.95 36.98 -37.65
N VAL A 211 -21.39 38.06 -38.23
CA VAL A 211 -22.77 38.57 -38.10
C VAL A 211 -23.67 37.74 -39.00
N VAL A 212 -24.52 36.89 -38.41
CA VAL A 212 -25.40 35.99 -39.17
C VAL A 212 -26.73 36.63 -39.46
N ASP A 213 -27.37 37.28 -38.47
CA ASP A 213 -28.64 37.98 -38.67
C ASP A 213 -28.78 39.20 -37.77
N ARG A 214 -29.63 40.15 -38.17
CA ARG A 214 -30.04 41.32 -37.38
C ARG A 214 -31.56 41.36 -37.31
N LEU A 215 -32.08 41.30 -36.12
CA LEU A 215 -33.51 41.17 -35.85
C LEU A 215 -34.00 42.25 -34.90
N ILE A 216 -35.28 42.46 -34.92
CA ILE A 216 -35.98 43.27 -33.91
C ILE A 216 -36.92 42.35 -33.15
N VAL A 217 -36.80 42.33 -31.85
CA VAL A 217 -37.62 41.50 -30.97
C VAL A 217 -39.08 41.96 -31.09
N LYS A 218 -39.92 41.06 -31.59
CA LYS A 218 -41.37 41.26 -31.70
C LYS A 218 -42.06 39.91 -31.77
N PRO A 219 -43.35 39.80 -31.38
CA PRO A 219 -44.09 38.55 -31.51
C PRO A 219 -44.08 38.08 -33.00
N GLY A 220 -43.89 36.75 -33.21
CA GLY A 220 -43.93 36.12 -34.52
C GLY A 220 -42.58 36.02 -35.26
N ILE A 221 -41.49 36.40 -34.61
CA ILE A 221 -40.12 36.16 -35.18
C ILE A 221 -39.50 34.85 -34.77
N GLU A 222 -40.17 34.05 -33.91
CA GLU A 222 -39.60 32.86 -33.24
C GLU A 222 -39.02 31.88 -34.26
N LYS A 223 -39.72 31.61 -35.34
CA LYS A 223 -39.28 30.69 -36.41
C LYS A 223 -37.98 31.19 -37.09
N ARG A 224 -37.96 32.47 -37.50
CA ARG A 224 -36.77 33.08 -38.12
C ARG A 224 -35.61 33.14 -37.14
N LEU A 225 -35.89 33.45 -35.85
CA LEU A 225 -34.90 33.49 -34.82
C LEU A 225 -34.30 32.08 -34.59
N SER A 226 -35.13 31.04 -34.58
CA SER A 226 -34.69 29.64 -34.50
C SER A 226 -33.78 29.26 -35.65
N ASP A 227 -34.19 29.49 -36.89
CA ASP A 227 -33.41 29.20 -38.10
C ASP A 227 -32.05 29.92 -38.06
N SER A 228 -32.05 31.19 -37.64
CA SER A 228 -30.81 31.98 -37.56
C SER A 228 -29.89 31.49 -36.42
N ILE A 229 -30.46 31.09 -35.25
CA ILE A 229 -29.70 30.51 -34.15
C ILE A 229 -29.06 29.18 -34.58
N GLU A 230 -29.80 28.29 -35.27
CA GLU A 230 -29.23 27.02 -35.77
C GLU A 230 -28.04 27.29 -36.70
N THR A 231 -28.16 28.25 -37.61
CA THR A 231 -27.05 28.66 -38.50
C THR A 231 -25.84 29.17 -37.71
N VAL A 232 -26.04 29.98 -36.66
CA VAL A 232 -24.95 30.47 -35.81
C VAL A 232 -24.27 29.31 -35.06
N LEU A 233 -25.06 28.40 -34.49
CA LEU A 233 -24.55 27.26 -33.74
C LEU A 233 -23.74 26.32 -34.63
N GLU A 234 -24.16 26.10 -35.88
CA GLU A 234 -23.40 25.29 -36.83
C GLU A 234 -22.05 25.92 -37.20
N LEU A 235 -22.02 27.27 -37.40
CA LEU A 235 -20.81 28.02 -37.73
C LEU A 235 -19.80 28.11 -36.57
N ALA A 236 -20.30 28.21 -35.35
CA ALA A 236 -19.48 28.50 -34.17
C ALA A 236 -19.41 27.31 -33.18
N ASP A 237 -19.49 26.07 -33.69
CA ASP A 237 -19.39 24.84 -32.88
C ASP A 237 -20.28 24.88 -31.61
N GLY A 238 -21.54 25.26 -31.79
CA GLY A 238 -22.56 25.30 -30.72
C GLY A 238 -22.54 26.55 -29.84
N LEU A 239 -21.90 27.64 -30.27
CA LEU A 239 -21.85 28.90 -29.54
C LEU A 239 -22.66 30.00 -30.26
N LEU A 240 -23.38 30.80 -29.48
CA LEU A 240 -24.11 31.97 -29.97
C LEU A 240 -23.83 33.16 -29.05
N VAL A 241 -23.53 34.30 -29.66
CA VAL A 241 -23.49 35.60 -28.98
C VAL A 241 -24.62 36.47 -29.55
N VAL A 242 -25.43 37.03 -28.67
CA VAL A 242 -26.48 38.00 -29.04
C VAL A 242 -26.06 39.37 -28.53
N ASP A 243 -25.77 40.28 -29.45
CA ASP A 243 -25.52 41.68 -29.12
C ASP A 243 -26.86 42.45 -29.16
N THR A 244 -27.20 43.02 -28.02
CA THR A 244 -28.47 43.78 -27.88
C THR A 244 -28.35 45.22 -28.40
N MET A 245 -27.22 45.58 -29.00
CA MET A 245 -26.95 46.90 -29.59
C MET A 245 -27.03 48.11 -28.61
N ASP A 246 -27.16 47.81 -27.31
CA ASP A 246 -27.09 48.75 -26.19
C ASP A 246 -25.90 48.52 -25.26
N GLY A 247 -24.96 47.70 -25.74
CA GLY A 247 -23.73 47.31 -25.01
C GLY A 247 -23.86 46.09 -24.13
N LYS A 248 -24.98 45.35 -24.17
CA LYS A 248 -25.14 44.06 -23.51
C LYS A 248 -24.91 42.93 -24.51
N LEU A 249 -24.04 41.98 -24.13
CA LEU A 249 -23.83 40.72 -24.84
C LEU A 249 -24.48 39.60 -24.05
N LEU A 250 -25.32 38.80 -24.69
CA LEU A 250 -25.88 37.58 -24.15
C LEU A 250 -25.18 36.42 -24.81
N ASN A 251 -24.56 35.57 -24.01
CA ASN A 251 -23.81 34.40 -24.48
C ASN A 251 -24.62 33.14 -24.21
N PHE A 252 -24.78 32.32 -25.25
CA PHE A 252 -25.49 31.05 -25.23
C PHE A 252 -24.59 29.93 -25.72
N SER A 253 -24.83 28.72 -25.25
CA SER A 253 -24.09 27.56 -25.72
C SER A 253 -24.94 26.30 -25.76
N GLN A 254 -24.87 25.61 -26.88
CA GLN A 254 -25.43 24.26 -27.04
C GLN A 254 -24.51 23.18 -26.47
N SER A 255 -23.23 23.50 -26.33
CA SER A 255 -22.23 22.64 -25.69
C SER A 255 -21.89 23.11 -24.27
N PHE A 256 -21.20 22.30 -23.47
CA PHE A 256 -20.72 22.70 -22.14
C PHE A 256 -19.58 23.73 -22.26
N SER A 257 -19.88 24.96 -22.52
CA SER A 257 -18.87 26.04 -22.56
C SER A 257 -19.24 27.20 -21.66
N CYS A 258 -18.20 27.80 -21.03
CA CYS A 258 -18.39 28.99 -20.23
C CYS A 258 -18.53 30.21 -21.13
N PRO A 259 -19.64 30.96 -21.04
CA PRO A 259 -19.84 32.14 -21.87
C PRO A 259 -18.82 33.26 -21.58
N ASP A 260 -18.39 33.40 -20.32
CA ASP A 260 -17.49 34.49 -19.90
C ASP A 260 -16.02 34.19 -20.17
N CYS A 261 -15.58 32.91 -19.92
CA CYS A 261 -14.19 32.54 -20.04
C CYS A 261 -13.82 31.89 -21.38
N GLY A 262 -14.79 31.52 -22.19
CA GLY A 262 -14.59 30.84 -23.48
C GLY A 262 -13.99 29.42 -23.35
N ILE A 263 -14.03 28.81 -22.15
CA ILE A 263 -13.56 27.46 -21.92
C ILE A 263 -14.70 26.51 -22.28
N SER A 264 -14.43 25.57 -23.17
CA SER A 264 -15.32 24.46 -23.50
C SER A 264 -14.90 23.23 -22.69
N ILE A 265 -15.88 22.56 -22.10
CA ILE A 265 -15.70 21.28 -21.43
C ILE A 265 -16.21 20.19 -22.37
N ASP A 266 -15.41 19.15 -22.59
CA ASP A 266 -15.83 17.98 -23.36
C ASP A 266 -17.07 17.34 -22.73
N GLU A 267 -17.77 16.52 -23.51
CA GLU A 267 -18.94 15.79 -23.00
C GLU A 267 -18.60 15.00 -21.74
N ILE A 268 -19.43 15.19 -20.70
CA ILE A 268 -19.20 14.62 -19.38
C ILE A 268 -19.66 13.16 -19.40
N GLU A 269 -18.68 12.26 -19.44
CA GLU A 269 -18.88 10.82 -19.43
C GLU A 269 -18.19 10.19 -18.19
N PRO A 270 -18.53 8.95 -17.80
CA PRO A 270 -17.86 8.29 -16.68
C PRO A 270 -16.32 8.20 -16.84
N ARG A 271 -15.82 8.15 -18.09
CA ARG A 271 -14.37 8.16 -18.37
C ARG A 271 -13.69 9.48 -18.03
N SER A 272 -14.44 10.60 -18.04
CA SER A 272 -13.92 11.91 -17.65
C SER A 272 -13.51 12.00 -16.18
N PHE A 273 -14.02 11.10 -15.34
CA PHE A 273 -13.68 11.00 -13.91
C PHE A 273 -12.70 9.86 -13.61
N SER A 274 -12.15 9.20 -14.62
CA SER A 274 -11.17 8.13 -14.42
C SER A 274 -9.76 8.70 -14.43
N PHE A 275 -9.05 8.54 -13.32
CA PHE A 275 -7.63 8.88 -13.26
C PHE A 275 -6.72 7.82 -13.91
N ASN A 276 -7.27 6.66 -14.30
CA ASN A 276 -6.58 5.63 -15.09
C ASN A 276 -6.75 5.81 -16.60
N ASN A 277 -7.57 6.78 -17.02
CA ASN A 277 -7.85 7.06 -18.42
C ASN A 277 -7.31 8.45 -18.80
N PRO A 278 -6.63 8.62 -19.95
CA PRO A 278 -6.11 9.91 -20.40
C PRO A 278 -7.16 11.01 -20.52
N PHE A 279 -8.44 10.67 -20.72
CA PHE A 279 -9.55 11.65 -20.78
C PHE A 279 -9.77 12.36 -19.45
N GLY A 280 -9.67 11.67 -18.32
CA GLY A 280 -9.88 12.25 -17.00
C GLY A 280 -8.60 12.52 -16.21
N ALA A 281 -7.51 11.82 -16.50
CA ALA A 281 -6.27 11.93 -15.76
C ALA A 281 -5.57 13.28 -15.92
N CYS A 282 -4.99 13.80 -14.84
CA CYS A 282 -4.10 14.95 -14.90
C CYS A 282 -2.95 14.70 -15.89
N PRO A 283 -2.74 15.56 -16.91
CA PRO A 283 -1.74 15.31 -17.95
C PRO A 283 -0.31 15.33 -17.44
N LYS A 284 -0.03 16.01 -16.31
CA LYS A 284 1.33 16.11 -15.76
C LYS A 284 1.76 14.88 -14.96
N CYS A 285 0.87 14.30 -14.14
CA CYS A 285 1.16 13.11 -13.33
C CYS A 285 0.51 11.82 -13.85
N LEU A 286 -0.18 11.89 -14.99
CA LEU A 286 -0.87 10.77 -15.61
C LEU A 286 -1.80 10.01 -14.64
N GLY A 287 -2.47 10.75 -13.75
CA GLY A 287 -3.40 10.20 -12.78
C GLY A 287 -2.80 9.68 -11.48
N LEU A 288 -1.49 9.77 -11.28
CA LEU A 288 -0.84 9.34 -10.04
C LEU A 288 -1.15 10.27 -8.86
N GLY A 289 -1.32 11.56 -9.12
CA GLY A 289 -1.54 12.59 -8.10
C GLY A 289 -0.24 13.10 -7.46
N TYR A 290 0.86 12.42 -7.64
CA TYR A 290 2.16 12.76 -7.08
C TYR A 290 3.29 12.57 -8.11
N LYS A 291 4.47 13.02 -7.74
CA LYS A 291 5.70 12.77 -8.45
C LYS A 291 6.74 12.23 -7.47
N MET A 292 7.61 11.39 -7.95
CA MET A 292 8.84 11.01 -7.27
C MET A 292 9.95 11.91 -7.80
N GLU A 293 10.54 12.71 -6.92
CA GLU A 293 11.60 13.64 -7.25
C GLU A 293 12.77 13.42 -6.29
N PHE A 294 14.01 13.50 -6.82
CA PHE A 294 15.21 13.40 -5.98
C PHE A 294 15.23 14.54 -4.97
N ASP A 295 15.48 14.17 -3.71
CA ASP A 295 15.48 15.11 -2.59
C ASP A 295 16.91 15.35 -2.10
N ILE A 296 17.31 16.61 -2.08
CA ILE A 296 18.64 16.99 -1.63
C ILE A 296 18.88 16.67 -0.15
N ASP A 297 17.83 16.70 0.68
CA ASP A 297 17.95 16.38 2.11
C ASP A 297 18.19 14.87 2.35
N LEU A 298 17.79 14.02 1.41
CA LEU A 298 18.13 12.59 1.42
C LEU A 298 19.51 12.34 0.83
N MET A 299 19.94 13.15 -0.15
CA MET A 299 21.27 13.05 -0.79
C MET A 299 22.37 13.62 0.10
N ILE A 300 22.06 14.63 0.92
CA ILE A 300 22.94 15.29 1.90
C ILE A 300 22.21 15.33 3.25
N PRO A 301 22.15 14.18 3.96
CA PRO A 301 21.33 14.05 5.16
C PRO A 301 21.90 14.83 6.36
N ASP A 302 23.20 14.99 6.45
CA ASP A 302 23.84 15.82 7.45
C ASP A 302 24.57 17.00 6.80
N LYS A 303 23.91 18.16 6.84
CA LYS A 303 24.45 19.38 6.26
C LYS A 303 25.56 20.03 7.10
N LYS A 304 25.79 19.55 8.33
CA LYS A 304 26.89 20.01 9.19
C LYS A 304 28.24 19.40 8.79
N LEU A 305 28.19 18.31 8.01
CA LEU A 305 29.39 17.70 7.44
C LEU A 305 29.86 18.48 6.21
N SER A 306 31.16 18.51 6.03
CA SER A 306 31.80 18.96 4.81
C SER A 306 31.79 17.87 3.73
N ILE A 307 32.06 18.24 2.47
CA ILE A 307 32.15 17.26 1.38
C ILE A 307 33.29 16.25 1.65
N ASN A 308 34.38 16.68 2.24
CA ASN A 308 35.50 15.82 2.62
C ASN A 308 35.15 14.85 3.75
N GLU A 309 34.25 15.22 4.63
CA GLU A 309 33.74 14.36 5.70
C GLU A 309 32.58 13.42 5.20
N GLY A 310 32.20 13.53 3.95
CA GLY A 310 31.19 12.66 3.34
C GLY A 310 29.75 13.16 3.40
N ALA A 311 29.53 14.46 3.37
CA ALA A 311 28.18 15.05 3.33
C ALA A 311 27.31 14.47 2.19
N ILE A 312 27.92 14.20 1.01
CA ILE A 312 27.22 13.65 -0.16
C ILE A 312 27.19 12.12 -0.06
N THR A 313 26.03 11.56 0.15
CA THR A 313 25.86 10.12 0.40
C THR A 313 25.28 9.35 -0.78
N VAL A 314 24.83 10.04 -1.83
CA VAL A 314 24.17 9.43 -2.97
C VAL A 314 25.11 8.57 -3.81
N LEU A 315 24.57 7.47 -4.31
CA LEU A 315 25.30 6.49 -5.10
C LEU A 315 26.01 7.13 -6.32
N GLY A 316 27.30 6.79 -6.48
CA GLY A 316 28.15 7.34 -7.52
C GLY A 316 28.84 8.66 -7.17
N TRP A 317 28.46 9.30 -6.04
CA TRP A 317 29.13 10.46 -5.47
C TRP A 317 29.79 10.20 -4.12
N GLN A 318 29.55 9.05 -3.49
CA GLN A 318 30.19 8.64 -2.23
C GLN A 318 31.73 8.62 -2.33
N SER A 319 32.25 8.34 -3.51
CA SER A 319 33.70 8.35 -3.78
C SER A 319 34.33 9.74 -3.84
N CYS A 320 33.54 10.81 -3.69
CA CYS A 320 34.07 12.19 -3.67
C CYS A 320 35.01 12.47 -2.49
N THR A 321 34.95 11.68 -1.42
CA THR A 321 35.89 11.71 -0.31
C THR A 321 37.27 11.07 -0.66
N THR A 322 37.31 10.24 -1.71
CA THR A 322 38.50 9.48 -2.10
C THR A 322 39.30 10.24 -3.17
N GLN A 323 40.58 10.53 -2.88
CA GLN A 323 41.48 11.13 -3.85
C GLN A 323 41.63 10.21 -5.08
N GLY A 324 41.66 10.82 -6.28
CA GLY A 324 41.77 10.09 -7.54
C GLY A 324 40.48 9.56 -8.12
N SER A 325 39.32 9.80 -7.47
CA SER A 325 38.01 9.50 -8.06
C SER A 325 37.59 10.62 -9.03
N PHE A 326 36.83 10.28 -10.08
CA PHE A 326 36.35 11.26 -11.05
C PHE A 326 35.34 12.25 -10.43
N SER A 327 34.51 11.81 -9.51
CA SER A 327 33.60 12.68 -8.76
C SER A 327 34.36 13.69 -7.91
N ARG A 328 35.48 13.28 -7.29
CA ARG A 328 36.37 14.19 -6.57
C ARG A 328 36.99 15.23 -7.50
N ALA A 329 37.52 14.81 -8.65
CA ALA A 329 38.13 15.72 -9.63
C ALA A 329 37.15 16.79 -10.13
N ILE A 330 35.84 16.45 -10.29
CA ILE A 330 34.82 17.44 -10.64
C ILE A 330 34.64 18.45 -9.51
N LEU A 331 34.53 18.00 -8.25
CA LEU A 331 34.33 18.88 -7.10
C LEU A 331 35.57 19.78 -6.86
N ASP A 332 36.79 19.25 -7.03
CA ASP A 332 38.01 20.04 -6.97
C ASP A 332 38.08 21.11 -8.09
N ALA A 333 37.54 20.82 -9.27
CA ALA A 333 37.44 21.78 -10.36
C ALA A 333 36.42 22.88 -10.04
N LEU A 334 35.24 22.51 -9.51
CA LEU A 334 34.23 23.48 -9.09
C LEU A 334 34.75 24.36 -7.93
N ALA A 335 35.40 23.75 -6.94
CA ALA A 335 35.99 24.47 -5.80
C ALA A 335 37.00 25.54 -6.23
N ARG A 336 37.81 25.24 -7.26
CA ARG A 336 38.76 26.19 -7.84
C ARG A 336 38.09 27.30 -8.65
N GLU A 337 37.13 26.95 -9.47
CA GLU A 337 36.45 27.91 -10.35
C GLU A 337 35.61 28.90 -9.56
N TYR A 338 34.87 28.41 -8.55
CA TYR A 338 33.96 29.21 -7.75
C TYR A 338 34.51 29.61 -6.37
N ASN A 339 35.79 29.35 -6.11
CA ASN A 339 36.55 29.77 -4.93
C ASN A 339 35.89 29.38 -3.59
N PHE A 340 35.58 28.09 -3.41
CA PHE A 340 35.09 27.54 -2.13
C PHE A 340 35.95 26.35 -1.67
N SER A 341 35.89 26.03 -0.37
CA SER A 341 36.65 24.90 0.21
C SER A 341 35.74 23.69 0.36
N LEU A 342 36.25 22.50 0.08
CA LEU A 342 35.52 21.22 0.30
C LEU A 342 35.53 20.79 1.78
N ASP A 343 36.24 21.50 2.67
CA ASP A 343 36.27 21.28 4.11
C ASP A 343 35.22 22.10 4.85
N THR A 344 34.52 23.02 4.16
CA THR A 344 33.46 23.82 4.74
C THR A 344 32.21 22.98 4.89
N PRO A 345 31.50 23.00 6.04
CA PRO A 345 30.21 22.38 6.22
C PRO A 345 29.20 22.81 5.15
N PHE A 346 28.41 21.87 4.62
CA PHE A 346 27.48 22.17 3.51
C PHE A 346 26.49 23.29 3.83
N CYS A 347 26.03 23.38 5.08
CA CYS A 347 25.11 24.43 5.53
C CYS A 347 25.75 25.84 5.57
N GLU A 348 27.08 25.95 5.62
CA GLU A 348 27.80 27.21 5.67
C GLU A 348 28.15 27.77 4.30
N TYR A 349 27.97 26.97 3.22
CA TYR A 349 28.15 27.50 1.87
C TYR A 349 27.19 28.65 1.55
N PRO A 350 27.63 29.70 0.82
CA PRO A 350 26.70 30.66 0.23
C PRO A 350 25.65 29.97 -0.62
N LYS A 351 24.46 30.57 -0.70
CA LYS A 351 23.34 29.99 -1.51
C LYS A 351 23.72 29.75 -2.96
N GLU A 352 24.58 30.59 -3.52
CA GLU A 352 25.06 30.45 -4.90
C GLU A 352 25.87 29.16 -5.09
N ILE A 353 26.78 28.84 -4.14
CA ILE A 353 27.56 27.61 -4.17
C ILE A 353 26.65 26.38 -3.94
N GLN A 354 25.71 26.46 -3.00
CA GLN A 354 24.72 25.38 -2.80
C GLN A 354 23.93 25.14 -4.09
N ASP A 355 23.49 26.20 -4.78
CA ASP A 355 22.73 26.09 -6.04
C ASP A 355 23.57 25.46 -7.17
N ILE A 356 24.84 25.85 -7.31
CA ILE A 356 25.76 25.23 -8.26
C ILE A 356 25.93 23.73 -7.97
N LEU A 357 26.11 23.34 -6.73
CA LEU A 357 26.26 21.95 -6.35
C LEU A 357 24.96 21.14 -6.59
N ILE A 358 23.81 21.73 -6.33
CA ILE A 358 22.50 21.07 -6.46
C ILE A 358 22.03 21.05 -7.91
N ASN A 359 21.97 22.22 -8.58
CA ASN A 359 21.35 22.46 -9.88
C ASN A 359 22.33 22.57 -11.04
N GLY A 360 23.62 22.72 -10.75
CA GLY A 360 24.69 22.74 -11.73
C GLY A 360 25.15 24.13 -12.18
N THR A 361 26.10 24.16 -13.11
CA THR A 361 26.77 25.36 -13.59
C THR A 361 26.02 26.14 -14.68
N GLY A 362 24.74 25.78 -14.94
CA GLY A 362 23.96 26.44 -16.01
C GLY A 362 24.51 26.28 -17.41
N GLY A 363 25.32 25.26 -17.66
CA GLY A 363 26.01 25.01 -18.95
C GLY A 363 27.44 25.56 -19.04
N HIS A 364 27.91 26.28 -18.01
CA HIS A 364 29.30 26.70 -17.96
C HIS A 364 30.22 25.49 -17.73
N SER A 365 31.22 25.29 -18.61
CA SER A 365 32.18 24.19 -18.53
C SER A 365 33.37 24.55 -17.66
N VAL A 366 33.73 23.64 -16.75
CA VAL A 366 34.92 23.76 -15.90
C VAL A 366 35.97 22.74 -16.34
N LYS A 367 37.26 23.11 -16.22
CA LYS A 367 38.37 22.21 -16.57
C LYS A 367 38.65 21.24 -15.44
N VAL A 368 38.33 19.96 -15.67
CA VAL A 368 38.52 18.85 -14.74
C VAL A 368 39.83 18.14 -15.03
N TYR A 369 40.78 18.20 -14.13
CA TYR A 369 42.04 17.48 -14.21
C TYR A 369 41.88 16.13 -13.51
N TYR A 370 41.95 15.07 -14.27
CA TYR A 370 41.72 13.71 -13.72
C TYR A 370 42.94 12.83 -13.95
N LYS A 371 43.40 12.20 -12.88
CA LYS A 371 44.49 11.23 -12.89
C LYS A 371 43.98 9.91 -12.36
N GLY A 372 43.60 9.00 -13.26
CA GLY A 372 43.08 7.68 -12.93
C GLY A 372 44.12 6.58 -13.21
N GLN A 373 43.75 5.34 -12.89
CA GLN A 373 44.58 4.14 -13.12
C GLN A 373 44.93 3.90 -14.59
N ARG A 374 44.19 4.48 -15.54
CA ARG A 374 44.37 4.30 -17.00
C ARG A 374 45.00 5.52 -17.71
N GLY A 375 45.43 6.54 -16.97
CA GLY A 375 46.09 7.74 -17.53
C GLY A 375 45.61 9.04 -16.89
N GLU A 376 46.23 10.15 -17.35
CA GLU A 376 45.89 11.50 -16.95
C GLU A 376 45.19 12.20 -18.14
N GLY A 377 44.19 13.05 -17.84
CA GLY A 377 43.50 13.82 -18.85
C GLY A 377 42.85 15.09 -18.30
N VAL A 378 42.62 16.03 -19.21
CA VAL A 378 41.89 17.27 -18.91
C VAL A 378 40.57 17.21 -19.69
N TYR A 379 39.46 17.38 -18.98
CA TYR A 379 38.12 17.31 -19.53
C TYR A 379 37.39 18.62 -19.28
N ASP A 380 36.73 19.15 -20.31
CA ASP A 380 35.79 20.27 -20.15
C ASP A 380 34.43 19.70 -19.80
N VAL A 381 34.01 19.92 -18.54
CA VAL A 381 32.74 19.33 -17.99
C VAL A 381 31.81 20.46 -17.61
N ALA A 382 30.64 20.51 -18.24
CA ALA A 382 29.53 21.31 -17.76
C ALA A 382 28.79 20.49 -16.69
N PHE A 383 29.01 20.83 -15.42
CA PHE A 383 28.40 20.07 -14.30
C PHE A 383 26.89 20.29 -14.26
N PRO A 384 26.08 19.24 -14.43
CA PRO A 384 24.62 19.38 -14.50
C PRO A 384 23.94 19.56 -13.13
N GLY A 385 24.71 19.51 -12.04
CA GLY A 385 24.22 19.46 -10.66
C GLY A 385 23.99 18.03 -10.17
N LEU A 386 23.99 17.86 -8.83
CA LEU A 386 23.81 16.56 -8.20
C LEU A 386 22.48 15.92 -8.60
N ILE A 387 21.36 16.67 -8.54
CA ILE A 387 20.01 16.15 -8.83
C ILE A 387 19.92 15.60 -10.25
N ARG A 388 20.29 16.40 -11.27
CA ARG A 388 20.20 15.98 -12.68
C ARG A 388 21.16 14.86 -13.02
N ASN A 389 22.36 14.85 -12.42
CA ASN A 389 23.33 13.77 -12.63
C ASN A 389 22.80 12.43 -12.09
N VAL A 390 22.23 12.44 -10.89
CA VAL A 390 21.65 11.24 -10.29
C VAL A 390 20.40 10.79 -11.05
N GLU A 391 19.57 11.72 -11.50
CA GLU A 391 18.39 11.44 -12.33
C GLU A 391 18.78 10.77 -13.65
N GLN A 392 19.82 11.24 -14.30
CA GLN A 392 20.36 10.65 -15.52
C GLN A 392 20.84 9.21 -15.25
N ARG A 393 21.64 8.98 -14.21
CA ARG A 393 22.11 7.64 -13.82
C ARG A 393 20.97 6.68 -13.50
N TYR A 394 19.92 7.16 -12.83
CA TYR A 394 18.71 6.38 -12.54
C TYR A 394 18.01 5.92 -13.83
N ARG A 395 17.93 6.79 -14.83
CA ARG A 395 17.33 6.46 -16.14
C ARG A 395 18.18 5.49 -16.96
N GLU A 396 19.50 5.62 -16.89
CA GLU A 396 20.46 4.84 -17.70
C GLU A 396 20.75 3.46 -17.11
N THR A 397 20.54 3.25 -15.80
CA THR A 397 20.86 1.97 -15.17
C THR A 397 19.86 0.86 -15.58
N GLY A 398 20.40 -0.28 -16.06
CA GLY A 398 19.62 -1.50 -16.31
C GLY A 398 19.45 -2.41 -15.08
N SER A 399 20.06 -2.06 -13.94
CA SER A 399 20.03 -2.87 -12.72
C SER A 399 18.88 -2.46 -11.81
N GLU A 400 17.93 -3.36 -11.57
CA GLU A 400 16.82 -3.12 -10.64
C GLU A 400 17.29 -2.82 -9.20
N THR A 401 18.36 -3.47 -8.74
CA THR A 401 18.97 -3.19 -7.43
C THR A 401 19.49 -1.75 -7.34
N MET A 402 20.15 -1.28 -8.39
CA MET A 402 20.64 0.10 -8.47
C MET A 402 19.49 1.11 -8.55
N LYS A 403 18.41 0.80 -9.28
CA LYS A 403 17.22 1.65 -9.32
C LYS A 403 16.61 1.81 -7.94
N GLN A 404 16.41 0.70 -7.22
CA GLN A 404 15.90 0.74 -5.85
C GLN A 404 16.77 1.54 -4.89
N GLU A 405 18.09 1.46 -5.04
CA GLU A 405 19.02 2.29 -4.25
C GLU A 405 18.85 3.78 -4.58
N TYR A 406 18.72 4.16 -5.85
CA TYR A 406 18.43 5.55 -6.23
C TYR A 406 17.05 6.00 -5.75
N GLU A 407 16.04 5.17 -5.79
CA GLU A 407 14.68 5.47 -5.29
C GLU A 407 14.66 5.80 -3.79
N SER A 408 15.63 5.29 -3.02
CA SER A 408 15.77 5.64 -1.60
C SER A 408 16.13 7.12 -1.37
N PHE A 409 16.63 7.82 -2.41
CA PHE A 409 16.91 9.25 -2.38
C PHE A 409 15.78 10.11 -2.97
N MET A 410 14.62 9.51 -3.28
CA MET A 410 13.48 10.23 -3.81
C MET A 410 12.43 10.48 -2.72
N ARG A 411 11.77 11.63 -2.84
CA ARG A 411 10.58 11.97 -2.05
C ARG A 411 9.35 11.99 -2.93
N ILE A 412 8.25 11.54 -2.37
CA ILE A 412 6.94 11.66 -3.00
C ILE A 412 6.39 13.05 -2.72
N THR A 413 6.21 13.86 -3.77
CA THR A 413 5.65 15.20 -3.67
C THR A 413 4.31 15.29 -4.41
N PRO A 414 3.31 16.02 -3.90
CA PRO A 414 2.06 16.23 -4.62
C PRO A 414 2.30 16.86 -5.99
N CYS A 415 1.59 16.39 -7.00
CA CYS A 415 1.70 16.97 -8.35
C CYS A 415 1.34 18.46 -8.33
N THR A 416 2.22 19.30 -8.85
CA THR A 416 2.05 20.78 -8.84
C THR A 416 0.84 21.25 -9.64
N THR A 417 0.35 20.47 -10.61
CA THR A 417 -0.82 20.84 -11.45
C THR A 417 -2.15 20.47 -10.80
N CYS A 418 -2.30 19.21 -10.36
CA CYS A 418 -3.54 18.73 -9.74
C CYS A 418 -3.51 18.74 -8.20
N LYS A 419 -2.40 19.13 -7.57
CA LYS A 419 -2.24 19.20 -6.12
C LYS A 419 -2.68 17.91 -5.39
N GLY A 420 -2.38 16.76 -5.98
CA GLY A 420 -2.76 15.45 -5.44
C GLY A 420 -4.11 14.91 -5.94
N GLN A 421 -4.92 15.70 -6.61
CA GLN A 421 -6.31 15.34 -6.96
C GLN A 421 -6.44 14.37 -8.15
N ARG A 422 -5.35 14.00 -8.82
CA ARG A 422 -5.25 12.99 -9.89
C ARG A 422 -5.96 13.32 -11.20
N LEU A 423 -7.02 14.12 -11.19
CA LEU A 423 -7.88 14.43 -12.33
C LEU A 423 -7.54 15.77 -12.99
N LYS A 424 -8.08 15.98 -14.19
CA LYS A 424 -8.07 17.28 -14.89
C LYS A 424 -8.93 18.31 -14.15
N LYS A 425 -8.65 19.59 -14.35
CA LYS A 425 -9.40 20.69 -13.72
C LYS A 425 -10.87 20.71 -14.16
N GLU A 426 -11.14 20.35 -15.41
CA GLU A 426 -12.47 20.28 -15.99
C GLU A 426 -13.32 19.19 -15.30
N SER A 427 -12.73 18.02 -15.04
CA SER A 427 -13.40 16.94 -14.31
C SER A 427 -13.66 17.30 -12.84
N LEU A 428 -12.72 18.01 -12.21
CA LEU A 428 -12.85 18.49 -10.83
C LEU A 428 -13.84 19.64 -10.68
N ALA A 429 -14.16 20.33 -11.78
CA ALA A 429 -15.14 21.39 -11.79
C ALA A 429 -16.60 20.88 -11.87
N VAL A 430 -16.81 19.57 -11.94
CA VAL A 430 -18.15 18.98 -11.85
C VAL A 430 -18.44 18.61 -10.39
N THR A 431 -19.58 19.08 -9.88
CA THR A 431 -19.95 18.88 -8.48
C THR A 431 -21.31 18.18 -8.32
N VAL A 432 -21.47 17.49 -7.21
CA VAL A 432 -22.74 16.96 -6.71
C VAL A 432 -22.91 17.49 -5.29
N ALA A 433 -23.97 18.26 -5.04
CA ALA A 433 -24.16 19.00 -3.78
C ALA A 433 -22.89 19.78 -3.37
N ASP A 434 -22.38 20.59 -4.29
CA ASP A 434 -21.21 21.49 -4.14
C ASP A 434 -19.88 20.79 -3.83
N LYS A 435 -19.81 19.45 -3.96
CA LYS A 435 -18.60 18.65 -3.75
C LYS A 435 -18.15 17.99 -5.06
N ASN A 436 -16.86 18.11 -5.38
CA ASN A 436 -16.29 17.35 -6.50
C ASN A 436 -16.00 15.90 -6.10
N ILE A 437 -15.73 15.05 -7.09
CA ILE A 437 -15.51 13.61 -6.87
C ILE A 437 -14.29 13.34 -5.96
N TYR A 438 -13.24 14.16 -6.04
CA TYR A 438 -12.07 14.00 -5.20
C TYR A 438 -12.38 14.33 -3.73
N GLU A 439 -13.08 15.41 -3.47
CA GLU A 439 -13.48 15.81 -2.11
C GLU A 439 -14.33 14.73 -1.46
N VAL A 440 -15.31 14.18 -2.18
CA VAL A 440 -16.20 13.12 -1.67
C VAL A 440 -15.43 11.83 -1.43
N THR A 441 -14.56 11.41 -2.34
CA THR A 441 -13.81 10.16 -2.20
C THR A 441 -12.68 10.24 -1.19
N ASN A 442 -12.24 11.43 -0.80
CA ASN A 442 -11.27 11.62 0.27
C ASN A 442 -11.87 11.83 1.67
N MET A 443 -13.20 11.90 1.78
CA MET A 443 -13.86 11.86 3.09
C MET A 443 -13.64 10.49 3.73
N PRO A 444 -13.42 10.42 5.05
CA PRO A 444 -13.55 9.18 5.81
C PRO A 444 -14.92 8.56 5.56
N VAL A 445 -14.98 7.21 5.52
CA VAL A 445 -16.22 6.45 5.23
C VAL A 445 -17.38 6.90 6.12
N GLU A 446 -17.13 7.18 7.40
CA GLU A 446 -18.14 7.68 8.33
C GLU A 446 -18.75 9.04 7.87
N ARG A 447 -17.88 10.00 7.51
CA ARG A 447 -18.35 11.31 7.02
C ARG A 447 -19.03 11.17 5.66
N LEU A 448 -18.55 10.25 4.83
CA LEU A 448 -19.15 9.93 3.54
C LEU A 448 -20.56 9.36 3.72
N GLN A 449 -20.80 8.47 4.69
CA GLN A 449 -22.14 7.98 5.01
C GLN A 449 -23.09 9.12 5.42
N GLY A 450 -22.62 10.04 6.28
CA GLY A 450 -23.36 11.23 6.64
C GLY A 450 -23.70 12.10 5.43
N PHE A 451 -22.72 12.40 4.59
CA PHE A 451 -22.92 13.16 3.36
C PHE A 451 -23.96 12.50 2.43
N LEU A 452 -23.86 11.18 2.21
CA LEU A 452 -24.79 10.45 1.34
C LEU A 452 -26.20 10.36 1.91
N ARG A 453 -26.37 10.35 3.23
CA ARG A 453 -27.68 10.36 3.90
C ARG A 453 -28.34 11.73 3.76
N ASP A 454 -27.58 12.81 3.97
CA ASP A 454 -28.09 14.18 4.01
C ASP A 454 -28.08 14.85 2.62
N LEU A 455 -27.74 14.09 1.56
CA LEU A 455 -27.61 14.56 0.18
C LEU A 455 -28.98 15.04 -0.34
N LYS A 456 -29.05 16.34 -0.68
CA LYS A 456 -30.22 16.97 -1.29
C LYS A 456 -29.99 17.08 -2.80
N LEU A 457 -30.87 16.46 -3.56
CA LEU A 457 -30.88 16.48 -5.02
C LEU A 457 -32.20 17.06 -5.51
N SER A 458 -32.24 17.58 -6.74
CA SER A 458 -33.50 17.91 -7.39
C SER A 458 -34.29 16.64 -7.72
N GLU A 459 -35.61 16.75 -7.91
CA GLU A 459 -36.47 15.61 -8.26
C GLU A 459 -35.95 14.81 -9.47
N GLN A 460 -35.47 15.50 -10.48
CA GLN A 460 -34.89 14.89 -11.67
C GLN A 460 -33.58 14.16 -11.35
N GLN A 461 -32.70 14.78 -10.57
CA GLN A 461 -31.45 14.18 -10.15
C GLN A 461 -31.67 12.97 -9.23
N GLU A 462 -32.70 13.00 -8.37
CA GLU A 462 -33.08 11.89 -7.53
C GLU A 462 -33.56 10.70 -8.36
N LEU A 463 -34.41 10.94 -9.36
CA LEU A 463 -34.92 9.90 -10.25
C LEU A 463 -33.77 9.19 -10.98
N ILE A 464 -32.81 9.96 -11.52
CA ILE A 464 -31.64 9.43 -12.26
C ILE A 464 -30.66 8.73 -11.29
N GLY A 465 -30.40 9.34 -10.14
CA GLY A 465 -29.36 8.91 -9.19
C GLY A 465 -29.79 7.80 -8.22
N LYS A 466 -31.10 7.54 -8.06
CA LYS A 466 -31.66 6.66 -7.04
C LYS A 466 -31.00 5.28 -6.95
N GLN A 467 -30.86 4.59 -8.08
CA GLN A 467 -30.28 3.24 -8.11
C GLN A 467 -28.79 3.28 -7.86
N ILE A 468 -28.07 4.28 -8.40
CA ILE A 468 -26.62 4.47 -8.20
C ILE A 468 -26.34 4.75 -6.73
N LEU A 469 -27.09 5.66 -6.12
CA LEU A 469 -26.95 6.01 -4.70
C LEU A 469 -27.27 4.86 -3.77
N LYS A 470 -28.24 4.00 -4.13
CA LYS A 470 -28.56 2.78 -3.39
C LYS A 470 -27.33 1.86 -3.30
N GLU A 471 -26.65 1.62 -4.44
CA GLU A 471 -25.45 0.79 -4.51
C GLU A 471 -24.28 1.42 -3.75
N ILE A 472 -24.06 2.74 -3.91
CA ILE A 472 -22.99 3.45 -3.19
C ILE A 472 -23.21 3.34 -1.67
N ARG A 473 -24.44 3.62 -1.19
CA ARG A 473 -24.78 3.56 0.23
C ARG A 473 -24.58 2.17 0.82
N ALA A 474 -25.02 1.13 0.11
CA ALA A 474 -24.85 -0.24 0.54
C ALA A 474 -23.35 -0.60 0.68
N ARG A 475 -22.54 -0.35 -0.36
CA ARG A 475 -21.11 -0.70 -0.38
C ARG A 475 -20.29 0.11 0.63
N VAL A 476 -20.59 1.40 0.79
CA VAL A 476 -19.98 2.26 1.82
C VAL A 476 -20.39 1.76 3.23
N GLY A 477 -21.63 1.29 3.37
CA GLY A 477 -22.13 0.64 4.60
C GLY A 477 -21.29 -0.57 5.00
N PHE A 478 -21.00 -1.46 4.07
CA PHE A 478 -20.19 -2.66 4.33
C PHE A 478 -18.76 -2.34 4.78
N LEU A 479 -18.14 -1.27 4.26
CA LEU A 479 -16.85 -0.83 4.75
C LEU A 479 -16.90 -0.40 6.23
N ALA A 480 -17.97 0.27 6.64
CA ALA A 480 -18.15 0.67 8.03
C ALA A 480 -18.40 -0.56 8.94
N GLU A 481 -19.17 -1.53 8.45
CA GLU A 481 -19.50 -2.75 9.18
C GLU A 481 -18.29 -3.63 9.51
N VAL A 482 -17.25 -3.57 8.67
CA VAL A 482 -15.98 -4.28 8.93
C VAL A 482 -14.96 -3.42 9.69
N GLY A 483 -15.38 -2.30 10.29
CA GLY A 483 -14.53 -1.45 11.13
C GLY A 483 -13.54 -0.57 10.35
N LEU A 484 -13.88 -0.16 9.12
CA LEU A 484 -13.03 0.69 8.27
C LEU A 484 -13.61 2.11 8.11
N GLU A 485 -14.32 2.62 9.11
CA GLU A 485 -14.98 3.93 9.06
C GLU A 485 -13.99 5.09 8.90
N TYR A 486 -12.77 4.93 9.38
CA TYR A 486 -11.71 5.94 9.32
C TYR A 486 -11.01 6.04 7.97
N LEU A 487 -11.14 5.04 7.10
CA LEU A 487 -10.53 5.05 5.77
C LEU A 487 -11.26 5.98 4.81
N SER A 488 -10.53 6.52 3.84
CA SER A 488 -11.11 7.22 2.69
C SER A 488 -11.02 6.35 1.42
N LEU A 489 -11.98 6.52 0.52
CA LEU A 489 -11.99 5.80 -0.77
C LEU A 489 -10.79 6.17 -1.67
N GLY A 490 -10.24 7.38 -1.50
CA GLY A 490 -9.07 7.88 -2.23
C GLY A 490 -7.74 7.31 -1.74
N ARG A 491 -7.70 6.61 -0.59
CA ARG A 491 -6.46 6.06 -0.01
C ARG A 491 -5.86 5.00 -0.95
N ALA A 492 -4.56 5.12 -1.23
CA ALA A 492 -3.84 4.19 -2.08
C ALA A 492 -3.72 2.80 -1.40
N THR A 493 -3.97 1.73 -2.15
CA THR A 493 -3.93 0.36 -1.62
C THR A 493 -2.55 -0.06 -1.10
N GLY A 494 -1.48 0.47 -1.69
CA GLY A 494 -0.11 0.22 -1.23
C GLY A 494 0.24 0.79 0.14
N THR A 495 -0.63 1.65 0.73
CA THR A 495 -0.47 2.22 2.07
C THR A 495 -1.31 1.52 3.14
N LEU A 496 -2.05 0.50 2.75
CA LEU A 496 -2.90 -0.27 3.65
C LEU A 496 -2.09 -1.33 4.39
N SER A 497 -2.45 -1.59 5.63
CA SER A 497 -1.99 -2.80 6.35
C SER A 497 -2.59 -4.06 5.73
N GLY A 498 -1.99 -5.22 6.01
CA GLY A 498 -2.51 -6.52 5.54
C GLY A 498 -3.97 -6.74 5.96
N GLY A 499 -4.29 -6.48 7.23
CA GLY A 499 -5.64 -6.60 7.77
C GLY A 499 -6.63 -5.60 7.18
N GLU A 500 -6.23 -4.34 6.92
CA GLU A 500 -7.09 -3.36 6.21
C GLU A 500 -7.43 -3.84 4.80
N ALA A 501 -6.44 -4.32 4.05
CA ALA A 501 -6.64 -4.82 2.69
C ALA A 501 -7.57 -6.06 2.66
N GLN A 502 -7.42 -6.96 3.62
CA GLN A 502 -8.26 -8.14 3.77
C GLN A 502 -9.72 -7.79 4.10
N ARG A 503 -9.94 -6.86 5.03
CA ARG A 503 -11.29 -6.39 5.38
C ARG A 503 -11.97 -5.64 4.24
N ILE A 504 -11.23 -4.89 3.42
CA ILE A 504 -11.77 -4.28 2.20
C ILE A 504 -12.28 -5.35 1.24
N ARG A 505 -11.54 -6.46 1.06
CA ARG A 505 -12.00 -7.56 0.22
C ARG A 505 -13.23 -8.25 0.82
N LEU A 506 -13.23 -8.47 2.14
CA LEU A 506 -14.39 -9.03 2.83
C LEU A 506 -15.64 -8.15 2.62
N ALA A 507 -15.52 -6.83 2.81
CA ALA A 507 -16.61 -5.88 2.56
C ALA A 507 -17.11 -5.95 1.11
N THR A 508 -16.19 -6.10 0.13
CA THR A 508 -16.53 -6.24 -1.29
C THR A 508 -17.30 -7.54 -1.54
N GLN A 509 -16.91 -8.64 -0.90
CA GLN A 509 -17.60 -9.94 -1.05
C GLN A 509 -18.97 -9.94 -0.39
N ILE A 510 -19.12 -9.35 0.79
CA ILE A 510 -20.43 -9.14 1.43
C ILE A 510 -21.35 -8.34 0.49
N GLY A 511 -20.79 -7.29 -0.13
CA GLY A 511 -21.50 -6.46 -1.09
C GLY A 511 -21.88 -7.15 -2.40
N SER A 512 -21.23 -8.26 -2.75
CA SER A 512 -21.58 -9.04 -3.95
C SER A 512 -22.90 -9.82 -3.80
N GLY A 513 -23.35 -10.07 -2.57
CA GLY A 513 -24.58 -10.80 -2.28
C GLY A 513 -24.58 -12.25 -2.75
N LEU A 514 -23.41 -12.87 -2.93
CA LEU A 514 -23.30 -14.26 -3.34
C LEU A 514 -23.81 -15.19 -2.24
N VAL A 515 -24.52 -16.23 -2.63
CA VAL A 515 -25.07 -17.27 -1.75
C VAL A 515 -24.61 -18.66 -2.20
N GLY A 516 -24.47 -19.58 -1.23
CA GLY A 516 -24.08 -20.96 -1.50
C GLY A 516 -22.59 -21.11 -1.87
N VAL A 517 -21.74 -20.21 -1.40
CA VAL A 517 -20.29 -20.16 -1.62
C VAL A 517 -19.55 -20.58 -0.36
N ALA A 518 -18.37 -21.19 -0.49
CA ALA A 518 -17.44 -21.37 0.61
C ALA A 518 -16.44 -20.22 0.63
N TYR A 519 -16.47 -19.41 1.66
CA TYR A 519 -15.47 -18.38 1.91
C TYR A 519 -14.36 -18.95 2.80
N ILE A 520 -13.13 -18.83 2.36
CA ILE A 520 -11.94 -19.31 3.08
C ILE A 520 -11.12 -18.07 3.45
N LEU A 521 -11.02 -17.79 4.76
CA LEU A 521 -10.38 -16.59 5.29
C LEU A 521 -9.13 -16.97 6.10
N ASP A 522 -8.08 -16.17 5.94
CA ASP A 522 -6.81 -16.31 6.67
C ASP A 522 -6.69 -15.22 7.73
N GLU A 523 -6.89 -15.58 8.99
CA GLU A 523 -6.72 -14.71 10.17
C GLU A 523 -7.36 -13.30 10.00
N PRO A 524 -8.67 -13.20 9.77
CA PRO A 524 -9.32 -11.91 9.50
C PRO A 524 -9.34 -10.95 10.70
N SER A 525 -9.12 -11.42 11.93
CA SER A 525 -9.05 -10.61 13.16
C SER A 525 -7.69 -9.88 13.32
N ILE A 526 -6.74 -10.12 12.42
CA ILE A 526 -5.36 -9.64 12.54
C ILE A 526 -5.28 -8.11 12.63
N GLY A 527 -4.49 -7.60 13.59
CA GLY A 527 -4.30 -6.16 13.79
C GLY A 527 -5.56 -5.40 14.23
N LEU A 528 -6.57 -6.11 14.73
CA LEU A 528 -7.80 -5.52 15.25
C LEU A 528 -7.73 -5.32 16.76
N HIS A 529 -8.20 -4.15 17.19
CA HIS A 529 -8.61 -3.97 18.57
C HIS A 529 -9.88 -4.79 18.85
N GLN A 530 -10.06 -5.32 20.07
CA GLN A 530 -11.21 -6.17 20.40
C GLN A 530 -12.58 -5.56 20.05
N ARG A 531 -12.72 -4.25 20.22
CA ARG A 531 -13.93 -3.52 19.80
C ARG A 531 -14.22 -3.67 18.29
N ASP A 532 -13.18 -3.64 17.48
CA ASP A 532 -13.32 -3.75 16.02
C ASP A 532 -13.53 -5.22 15.61
N ASN A 533 -13.02 -6.17 16.41
CA ASN A 533 -13.25 -7.61 16.23
C ASN A 533 -14.73 -7.97 16.39
N ASP A 534 -15.43 -7.37 17.35
CA ASP A 534 -16.89 -7.56 17.52
C ASP A 534 -17.66 -7.19 16.25
N LYS A 535 -17.28 -6.11 15.55
CA LYS A 535 -17.87 -5.72 14.27
C LYS A 535 -17.60 -6.74 13.16
N LEU A 536 -16.34 -7.21 13.08
CA LEU A 536 -15.94 -8.23 12.13
C LEU A 536 -16.75 -9.52 12.32
N LEU A 537 -16.88 -9.99 13.55
CA LEU A 537 -17.69 -11.18 13.88
C LEU A 537 -19.14 -11.01 13.43
N GLY A 538 -19.74 -9.85 13.68
CA GLY A 538 -21.08 -9.53 13.20
C GLY A 538 -21.20 -9.58 11.67
N ALA A 539 -20.19 -9.15 10.95
CA ALA A 539 -20.13 -9.20 9.48
C ALA A 539 -19.99 -10.65 8.97
N LEU A 540 -19.14 -11.46 9.61
CA LEU A 540 -18.96 -12.88 9.28
C LEU A 540 -20.24 -13.69 9.54
N MET A 541 -20.89 -13.47 10.68
CA MET A 541 -22.17 -14.13 10.98
C MET A 541 -23.25 -13.82 9.95
N ARG A 542 -23.35 -12.55 9.51
CA ARG A 542 -24.28 -12.18 8.43
C ARG A 542 -23.93 -12.87 7.11
N LEU A 543 -22.66 -13.00 6.77
CA LEU A 543 -22.24 -13.69 5.55
C LEU A 543 -22.62 -15.18 5.60
N ARG A 544 -22.51 -15.82 6.78
CA ARG A 544 -23.04 -17.18 7.04
C ARG A 544 -24.56 -17.23 6.89
N ASP A 545 -25.28 -16.32 7.52
CA ASP A 545 -26.76 -16.30 7.56
C ASP A 545 -27.38 -16.08 6.17
N LEU A 546 -26.61 -15.56 5.21
CA LEU A 546 -26.97 -15.52 3.79
C LEU A 546 -26.93 -16.91 3.13
N GLY A 547 -26.53 -17.97 3.83
CA GLY A 547 -26.45 -19.34 3.30
C GLY A 547 -25.09 -19.66 2.71
N ASN A 548 -24.01 -19.10 3.25
CA ASN A 548 -22.65 -19.39 2.85
C ASN A 548 -21.92 -20.23 3.92
N SER A 549 -20.98 -21.03 3.46
CA SER A 549 -20.05 -21.75 4.35
C SER A 549 -18.82 -20.87 4.62
N LEU A 550 -18.48 -20.65 5.89
CA LEU A 550 -17.28 -19.92 6.27
C LEU A 550 -16.25 -20.89 6.85
N ILE A 551 -15.05 -20.89 6.29
CA ILE A 551 -13.91 -21.65 6.80
C ILE A 551 -12.83 -20.62 7.13
N VAL A 552 -12.57 -20.42 8.41
CA VAL A 552 -11.69 -19.35 8.89
C VAL A 552 -10.52 -19.95 9.64
N VAL A 553 -9.30 -19.69 9.19
CA VAL A 553 -8.10 -19.99 9.95
C VAL A 553 -7.94 -18.91 11.00
N GLU A 554 -7.99 -19.25 12.29
CA GLU A 554 -7.97 -18.26 13.37
C GLU A 554 -7.33 -18.76 14.67
N HIS A 555 -6.87 -17.77 15.45
CA HIS A 555 -6.25 -17.95 16.75
C HIS A 555 -6.92 -17.11 17.86
N ASP A 556 -7.87 -16.25 17.50
CA ASP A 556 -8.57 -15.37 18.42
C ASP A 556 -9.64 -16.14 19.23
N GLU A 557 -9.65 -15.93 20.56
CA GLU A 557 -10.56 -16.61 21.48
C GLU A 557 -12.02 -16.28 21.18
N ASP A 558 -12.34 -15.00 20.97
CA ASP A 558 -13.73 -14.56 20.74
C ASP A 558 -14.27 -15.12 19.42
N THR A 559 -13.41 -15.21 18.39
CA THR A 559 -13.76 -15.82 17.11
C THR A 559 -14.04 -17.32 17.25
N MET A 560 -13.23 -18.05 18.01
CA MET A 560 -13.44 -19.48 18.26
C MET A 560 -14.72 -19.74 19.08
N ARG A 561 -15.02 -18.88 20.06
CA ARG A 561 -16.26 -18.99 20.86
C ARG A 561 -17.52 -18.65 20.05
N ALA A 562 -17.39 -17.78 19.04
CA ALA A 562 -18.49 -17.40 18.16
C ALA A 562 -18.74 -18.41 17.02
N ALA A 563 -17.81 -19.34 16.77
CA ALA A 563 -17.92 -20.33 15.71
C ALA A 563 -18.94 -21.42 16.01
N ASP A 564 -19.65 -21.87 14.96
CA ASP A 564 -20.56 -23.02 15.05
C ASP A 564 -19.78 -24.34 15.23
N CYS A 565 -18.56 -24.41 14.66
CA CYS A 565 -17.68 -25.57 14.76
C CYS A 565 -16.22 -25.11 14.76
N VAL A 566 -15.42 -25.71 15.63
CA VAL A 566 -13.96 -25.49 15.71
C VAL A 566 -13.27 -26.80 15.39
N ILE A 567 -12.27 -26.75 14.53
CA ILE A 567 -11.44 -27.89 14.12
C ILE A 567 -10.00 -27.61 14.53
N ASP A 568 -9.49 -28.39 15.46
CA ASP A 568 -8.11 -28.27 15.97
C ASP A 568 -7.17 -29.22 15.25
N ILE A 569 -6.14 -28.66 14.59
CA ILE A 569 -5.14 -29.40 13.82
C ILE A 569 -3.80 -29.37 14.54
N GLY A 570 -3.25 -30.53 14.75
CA GLY A 570 -2.03 -30.69 15.54
C GLY A 570 -1.47 -32.12 15.51
N PRO A 571 -0.98 -32.62 16.64
CA PRO A 571 -0.81 -31.94 17.94
C PRO A 571 0.37 -30.97 18.01
N GLY A 572 1.34 -31.07 17.09
CA GLY A 572 2.53 -30.23 17.01
C GLY A 572 2.62 -29.40 15.74
N ALA A 573 3.82 -28.89 15.45
CA ALA A 573 4.15 -28.14 14.25
C ALA A 573 4.98 -28.99 13.27
N GLY A 574 4.98 -28.65 11.98
CA GLY A 574 5.78 -29.33 10.96
C GLY A 574 5.47 -30.82 10.89
N GLU A 575 6.51 -31.67 11.02
CA GLU A 575 6.37 -33.12 10.97
C GLU A 575 5.55 -33.72 12.13
N HIS A 576 5.42 -33.00 13.24
CA HIS A 576 4.61 -33.39 14.39
C HIS A 576 3.16 -32.92 14.31
N GLY A 577 2.78 -32.19 13.24
CA GLY A 577 1.43 -31.71 12.96
C GLY A 577 0.66 -32.59 11.96
N GLY A 578 -0.32 -31.97 11.34
CA GLY A 578 -1.05 -32.52 10.19
C GLY A 578 -2.14 -33.54 10.53
N GLN A 579 -2.56 -33.66 11.78
CA GLN A 579 -3.61 -34.55 12.24
C GLN A 579 -4.79 -33.79 12.83
N LEU A 580 -5.99 -34.37 12.76
CA LEU A 580 -7.16 -33.88 13.45
C LEU A 580 -7.06 -34.25 14.95
N VAL A 581 -6.97 -33.24 15.82
CA VAL A 581 -6.91 -33.42 17.28
C VAL A 581 -8.29 -33.42 17.90
N ALA A 582 -9.12 -32.44 17.52
CA ALA A 582 -10.46 -32.27 18.03
C ALA A 582 -11.36 -31.58 17.00
N MET A 583 -12.65 -31.85 17.07
CA MET A 583 -13.67 -31.17 16.27
C MET A 583 -14.96 -31.07 17.08
N GLY A 584 -15.60 -29.91 17.08
CA GLY A 584 -16.85 -29.65 17.79
C GLY A 584 -17.00 -28.18 18.13
N THR A 585 -17.83 -27.85 19.13
CA THR A 585 -17.94 -26.49 19.67
C THR A 585 -16.68 -26.12 20.48
N ALA A 586 -16.52 -24.84 20.79
CA ALA A 586 -15.42 -24.39 21.66
C ALA A 586 -15.43 -25.12 23.01
N GLU A 587 -16.65 -25.39 23.56
CA GLU A 587 -16.82 -26.13 24.81
C GLU A 587 -16.40 -27.61 24.70
N ASP A 588 -16.57 -28.24 23.55
CA ASP A 588 -16.10 -29.61 23.31
C ASP A 588 -14.57 -29.66 23.24
N LEU A 589 -13.93 -28.66 22.62
CA LEU A 589 -12.47 -28.55 22.63
C LEU A 589 -11.93 -28.36 24.04
N MET A 590 -12.58 -27.55 24.88
CA MET A 590 -12.17 -27.33 26.27
C MET A 590 -12.14 -28.62 27.11
N LYS A 591 -13.00 -29.59 26.80
CA LYS A 591 -13.03 -30.90 27.46
C LYS A 591 -11.96 -31.86 26.95
N ASN A 592 -11.39 -31.63 25.79
CA ASN A 592 -10.37 -32.50 25.22
C ASN A 592 -9.02 -32.25 25.87
N GLU A 593 -8.45 -33.29 26.48
CA GLU A 593 -7.14 -33.20 27.15
C GLU A 593 -5.95 -33.10 26.16
N GLN A 594 -6.11 -33.58 24.93
CA GLN A 594 -5.06 -33.56 23.92
C GLN A 594 -4.99 -32.22 23.15
N SER A 595 -6.06 -31.42 23.23
CA SER A 595 -6.12 -30.12 22.57
C SER A 595 -5.39 -29.06 23.38
N VAL A 596 -4.27 -28.56 22.84
CA VAL A 596 -3.54 -27.41 23.40
C VAL A 596 -4.41 -26.16 23.35
N THR A 597 -5.12 -25.95 22.25
CA THR A 597 -6.11 -24.86 22.10
C THR A 597 -7.18 -24.95 23.19
N GLY A 598 -7.76 -26.14 23.40
CA GLY A 598 -8.75 -26.39 24.45
C GLY A 598 -8.21 -26.15 25.85
N ALA A 599 -6.94 -26.44 26.10
CA ALA A 599 -6.29 -26.18 27.37
C ALA A 599 -6.17 -24.69 27.71
N TYR A 600 -5.88 -23.83 26.69
CA TYR A 600 -5.89 -22.36 26.86
C TYR A 600 -7.32 -21.81 26.99
N LEU A 601 -8.25 -22.23 26.15
CA LEU A 601 -9.66 -21.78 26.21
C LEU A 601 -10.35 -22.12 27.54
N SER A 602 -9.97 -23.24 28.16
CA SER A 602 -10.50 -23.68 29.46
C SER A 602 -9.78 -23.06 30.66
N GLY A 603 -8.67 -22.35 30.46
CA GLY A 603 -7.83 -21.83 31.52
C GLY A 603 -6.93 -22.87 32.23
N ARG A 604 -6.90 -24.13 31.75
CA ARG A 604 -5.94 -25.15 32.25
C ARG A 604 -4.50 -24.73 31.99
N LEU A 605 -4.25 -24.10 30.85
CA LEU A 605 -3.03 -23.36 30.54
C LEU A 605 -3.37 -21.89 30.44
N LYS A 606 -2.59 -21.04 31.06
CA LYS A 606 -2.76 -19.59 31.00
C LYS A 606 -1.41 -18.87 30.98
N ILE A 607 -1.39 -17.70 30.34
CA ILE A 607 -0.26 -16.79 30.39
C ILE A 607 -0.37 -15.99 31.70
N PRO A 608 0.59 -16.09 32.60
CA PRO A 608 0.48 -15.49 33.93
C PRO A 608 0.60 -13.97 33.86
N VAL A 609 -0.16 -13.26 34.70
CA VAL A 609 0.02 -11.84 34.93
C VAL A 609 1.24 -11.67 35.87
N PRO A 610 2.19 -10.78 35.58
CA PRO A 610 3.32 -10.52 36.44
C PRO A 610 2.86 -10.05 37.82
N GLU A 611 3.46 -10.59 38.89
CA GLU A 611 3.18 -10.16 40.25
C GLU A 611 3.70 -8.73 40.52
N VAL A 612 4.83 -8.38 39.94
CA VAL A 612 5.49 -7.09 40.08
C VAL A 612 5.77 -6.51 38.71
N ARG A 613 5.40 -5.25 38.49
CA ARG A 613 5.76 -4.49 37.28
C ARG A 613 7.15 -3.88 37.46
N LYS A 614 7.94 -3.93 36.41
CA LYS A 614 9.28 -3.35 36.41
C LYS A 614 9.19 -1.81 36.33
N GLU A 615 9.97 -1.12 37.15
CA GLU A 615 10.03 0.34 37.13
C GLU A 615 10.92 0.86 35.99
N PRO A 616 10.55 1.97 35.34
CA PRO A 616 11.36 2.61 34.31
C PRO A 616 12.70 3.09 34.84
N THR A 617 13.75 2.92 34.05
CA THR A 617 15.10 3.44 34.35
C THR A 617 15.31 4.90 33.88
N GLY A 618 14.44 5.39 33.02
CA GLY A 618 14.45 6.72 32.41
C GLY A 618 13.29 6.89 31.46
N PHE A 619 13.26 8.00 30.74
CA PHE A 619 12.21 8.32 29.77
C PHE A 619 12.78 8.96 28.52
N LEU A 620 12.16 8.67 27.37
CA LEU A 620 12.22 9.48 26.18
C LEU A 620 10.99 10.38 26.14
N HIS A 621 11.20 11.68 25.92
CA HIS A 621 10.11 12.65 25.82
C HIS A 621 9.91 13.07 24.38
N ILE A 622 8.84 12.59 23.73
CA ILE A 622 8.43 13.03 22.40
C ILE A 622 7.61 14.30 22.57
N LYS A 623 8.01 15.39 21.92
CA LYS A 623 7.34 16.68 21.97
C LYS A 623 6.68 17.00 20.64
N GLY A 624 5.43 17.48 20.70
CA GLY A 624 4.72 18.02 19.57
C GLY A 624 4.51 17.05 18.41
N ALA A 625 4.23 15.77 18.66
CA ALA A 625 4.00 14.77 17.62
C ALA A 625 2.76 15.12 16.79
N ALA A 626 2.93 15.40 15.49
CA ALA A 626 1.90 15.95 14.60
C ALA A 626 1.87 15.27 13.21
N GLU A 627 2.36 14.03 13.10
CA GLU A 627 2.34 13.29 11.83
C GLU A 627 0.97 12.63 11.62
N ASN A 628 0.46 12.66 10.39
CA ASN A 628 -0.82 12.11 9.97
C ASN A 628 -1.99 12.68 10.82
N ASN A 629 -2.62 11.83 11.64
CA ASN A 629 -3.77 12.20 12.46
C ASN A 629 -3.39 12.62 13.90
N LEU A 630 -2.10 12.63 14.27
CA LEU A 630 -1.64 13.05 15.59
C LEU A 630 -1.89 14.54 15.82
N LYS A 631 -2.40 14.88 17.00
CA LYS A 631 -2.87 16.24 17.34
C LYS A 631 -1.86 17.03 18.16
N HIS A 632 -0.59 17.09 17.70
CA HIS A 632 0.50 17.81 18.36
C HIS A 632 0.63 17.37 19.83
N ILE A 633 0.77 16.07 20.04
CA ILE A 633 0.79 15.45 21.38
C ILE A 633 2.20 15.31 21.93
N ASP A 634 2.29 15.40 23.26
CA ASP A 634 3.48 15.03 24.01
C ASP A 634 3.31 13.62 24.57
N VAL A 635 4.35 12.79 24.47
CA VAL A 635 4.32 11.39 24.91
C VAL A 635 5.63 11.01 25.57
N ASP A 636 5.54 10.38 26.72
CA ASP A 636 6.69 9.88 27.49
C ASP A 636 6.79 8.36 27.29
N ILE A 637 7.91 7.90 26.71
CA ILE A 637 8.22 6.49 26.52
C ILE A 637 9.18 6.04 27.62
N PRO A 638 8.77 5.13 28.52
CA PRO A 638 9.64 4.65 29.60
C PRO A 638 10.74 3.72 29.05
N LEU A 639 11.93 3.84 29.62
CA LEU A 639 13.10 3.07 29.24
C LEU A 639 13.34 1.89 30.21
N GLY A 640 13.96 0.81 29.69
CA GLY A 640 14.34 -0.36 30.46
C GLY A 640 13.18 -1.29 30.83
N VAL A 641 12.00 -1.07 30.30
CA VAL A 641 10.76 -1.82 30.56
C VAL A 641 10.08 -2.27 29.27
N MET A 642 9.08 -3.13 29.37
CA MET A 642 8.22 -3.54 28.28
C MET A 642 6.99 -2.64 28.22
N THR A 643 6.91 -1.81 27.19
CA THR A 643 5.79 -0.87 26.93
C THR A 643 4.92 -1.35 25.80
N CYS A 644 3.61 -1.48 26.02
CA CYS A 644 2.64 -1.69 24.96
C CYS A 644 1.99 -0.39 24.51
N VAL A 645 1.98 -0.13 23.21
CA VAL A 645 1.25 0.97 22.59
C VAL A 645 -0.05 0.41 22.02
N THR A 646 -1.17 0.84 22.60
CA THR A 646 -2.50 0.28 22.34
C THR A 646 -3.44 1.33 21.76
N GLY A 647 -4.65 0.92 21.41
CA GLY A 647 -5.70 1.79 20.89
C GLY A 647 -6.39 1.21 19.68
N VAL A 648 -7.54 1.76 19.31
CA VAL A 648 -8.35 1.29 18.19
C VAL A 648 -7.61 1.39 16.85
N SER A 649 -8.09 0.66 15.83
CA SER A 649 -7.52 0.72 14.49
C SER A 649 -7.56 2.14 13.94
N GLY A 650 -6.44 2.60 13.34
CA GLY A 650 -6.32 3.97 12.79
C GLY A 650 -6.17 5.09 13.83
N SER A 651 -5.98 4.79 15.12
CA SER A 651 -5.85 5.83 16.18
C SER A 651 -4.56 6.65 16.13
N GLY A 652 -3.52 6.19 15.40
CA GLY A 652 -2.25 6.90 15.24
C GLY A 652 -1.03 6.21 15.85
N LYS A 653 -1.16 4.97 16.33
CA LYS A 653 -0.06 4.18 16.93
C LYS A 653 1.19 4.13 16.05
N SER A 654 1.04 3.66 14.81
CA SER A 654 2.15 3.53 13.87
C SER A 654 2.71 4.89 13.44
N SER A 655 1.88 5.95 13.41
CA SER A 655 2.36 7.32 13.16
C SER A 655 3.28 7.81 14.29
N LEU A 656 2.96 7.51 15.54
CA LEU A 656 3.79 7.89 16.69
C LEU A 656 5.08 7.05 16.74
N ILE A 657 4.94 5.73 16.65
CA ILE A 657 6.06 4.81 16.91
C ILE A 657 6.93 4.62 15.66
N ASN A 658 6.34 4.27 14.50
CA ASN A 658 7.12 3.94 13.31
C ASN A 658 7.56 5.21 12.56
N GLU A 659 6.65 6.18 12.34
CA GLU A 659 6.97 7.37 11.55
C GLU A 659 7.79 8.42 12.34
N ILE A 660 7.54 8.60 13.63
CA ILE A 660 8.25 9.59 14.43
C ILE A 660 9.37 8.95 15.25
N LEU A 661 9.04 8.11 16.24
CA LEU A 661 10.02 7.58 17.21
C LEU A 661 11.12 6.77 16.50
N TYR A 662 10.76 5.73 15.76
CA TYR A 662 11.73 4.87 15.08
C TYR A 662 12.60 5.66 14.11
N LYS A 663 11.98 6.44 13.21
CA LYS A 663 12.72 7.18 12.19
C LYS A 663 13.67 8.21 12.80
N ARG A 664 13.27 8.89 13.87
CA ARG A 664 14.14 9.84 14.57
C ARG A 664 15.32 9.12 15.23
N LEU A 665 15.06 8.05 15.99
CA LEU A 665 16.11 7.28 16.64
C LEU A 665 17.03 6.58 15.63
N ALA A 666 16.50 6.03 14.55
CA ALA A 666 17.32 5.40 13.52
C ALA A 666 18.22 6.42 12.79
N ARG A 667 17.74 7.64 12.57
CA ARG A 667 18.57 8.72 12.03
C ARG A 667 19.70 9.10 12.98
N ASP A 668 19.38 9.32 14.25
CA ASP A 668 20.32 9.90 15.22
C ASP A 668 21.29 8.83 15.77
N LEU A 669 20.83 7.60 16.07
CA LEU A 669 21.65 6.52 16.62
C LEU A 669 22.29 5.62 15.56
N ASN A 670 21.50 5.21 14.54
CA ASN A 670 21.98 4.28 13.52
C ASN A 670 22.49 4.99 12.25
N ARG A 671 22.46 6.31 12.19
CA ARG A 671 22.82 7.13 11.02
C ARG A 671 22.05 6.74 9.77
N ALA A 672 20.77 6.33 9.94
CA ALA A 672 19.92 5.96 8.83
C ALA A 672 19.48 7.18 8.02
N ARG A 673 19.39 7.02 6.70
CA ARG A 673 19.00 8.07 5.75
C ARG A 673 17.49 8.14 5.62
N ILE A 674 16.80 8.48 6.70
CA ILE A 674 15.34 8.57 6.75
C ILE A 674 14.93 9.88 7.41
N ILE A 675 13.77 10.38 6.99
CA ILE A 675 13.20 11.62 7.53
C ILE A 675 12.10 11.23 8.52
N PRO A 676 12.22 11.65 9.78
CA PRO A 676 11.16 11.43 10.77
C PRO A 676 9.91 12.23 10.41
N GLY A 677 8.73 11.73 10.83
CA GLY A 677 7.47 12.43 10.74
C GLY A 677 7.48 13.75 11.53
N LYS A 678 6.46 14.55 11.34
CA LYS A 678 6.33 15.88 11.96
C LYS A 678 6.27 15.80 13.49
N HIS A 679 7.22 16.41 14.15
CA HIS A 679 7.31 16.57 15.61
C HIS A 679 8.24 17.74 15.93
N ASP A 680 8.18 18.24 17.15
CA ASP A 680 9.07 19.32 17.56
C ASP A 680 10.46 18.79 17.94
N ASP A 681 10.56 17.87 18.91
CA ASP A 681 11.83 17.24 19.31
C ASP A 681 11.58 15.91 20.06
N ILE A 682 12.66 15.13 20.26
CA ILE A 682 12.71 13.96 21.16
C ILE A 682 13.89 14.13 22.10
N LEU A 683 13.59 14.20 23.41
CA LEU A 683 14.61 14.36 24.45
C LEU A 683 14.96 13.02 25.09
N GLY A 684 16.19 12.87 25.59
CA GLY A 684 16.65 11.68 26.30
C GLY A 684 17.26 10.59 25.38
N ILE A 685 17.52 10.90 24.11
CA ILE A 685 18.10 9.94 23.14
C ILE A 685 19.48 9.46 23.56
N ASP A 686 20.23 10.27 24.29
CA ASP A 686 21.56 9.98 24.83
C ASP A 686 21.61 8.79 25.81
N GLN A 687 20.46 8.39 26.35
CA GLN A 687 20.32 7.20 27.21
C GLN A 687 20.38 5.88 26.41
N LEU A 688 20.26 5.96 25.09
CA LEU A 688 20.22 4.81 24.18
C LEU A 688 21.46 4.77 23.29
N ASP A 689 21.85 3.55 22.89
CA ASP A 689 22.95 3.33 21.94
C ASP A 689 22.48 2.90 20.55
N LYS A 690 21.30 2.27 20.46
CA LYS A 690 20.81 1.67 19.22
C LYS A 690 19.30 1.53 19.22
N VAL A 691 18.68 1.66 18.04
CA VAL A 691 17.29 1.28 17.79
C VAL A 691 17.24 0.10 16.82
N ILE A 692 16.35 -0.85 17.10
CA ILE A 692 16.10 -2.03 16.26
C ILE A 692 14.60 -2.11 16.00
N ASP A 693 14.23 -2.07 14.73
CA ASP A 693 12.87 -2.27 14.25
C ASP A 693 12.65 -3.71 13.81
N ILE A 694 11.62 -4.33 14.34
CA ILE A 694 11.23 -5.72 14.06
C ILE A 694 9.81 -5.69 13.52
N ASP A 695 9.70 -5.37 12.24
CA ASP A 695 8.45 -5.31 11.48
C ASP A 695 8.16 -6.63 10.72
N GLN A 696 6.97 -6.73 10.14
CA GLN A 696 6.51 -7.88 9.36
C GLN A 696 7.04 -7.91 7.92
N SER A 697 7.92 -6.98 7.52
CA SER A 697 8.48 -6.95 6.17
C SER A 697 9.35 -8.21 5.91
N PRO A 698 9.36 -8.73 4.67
CA PRO A 698 10.15 -9.91 4.33
C PRO A 698 11.64 -9.72 4.66
N ILE A 699 12.31 -10.79 5.11
CA ILE A 699 13.76 -10.81 5.37
C ILE A 699 14.63 -10.64 4.12
N GLY A 700 14.02 -10.53 2.97
CA GLY A 700 14.64 -10.25 1.68
C GLY A 700 13.63 -10.35 0.55
N ARG A 701 13.95 -9.72 -0.57
CA ARG A 701 13.03 -9.61 -1.72
C ARG A 701 13.25 -10.68 -2.81
N THR A 702 14.25 -11.51 -2.66
CA THR A 702 14.64 -12.50 -3.65
C THR A 702 14.56 -13.92 -3.07
N PRO A 703 14.37 -14.97 -3.90
CA PRO A 703 14.38 -16.36 -3.47
C PRO A 703 15.71 -16.82 -2.85
N ARG A 704 16.78 -16.03 -2.98
CA ARG A 704 18.11 -16.28 -2.37
C ARG A 704 18.14 -15.94 -0.89
N SER A 705 17.32 -15.01 -0.46
CA SER A 705 17.20 -14.68 0.96
C SER A 705 16.45 -15.81 1.67
N ASN A 706 17.00 -16.28 2.77
CA ASN A 706 16.44 -17.36 3.57
C ASN A 706 16.86 -17.21 5.04
N PRO A 707 16.27 -17.97 5.99
CA PRO A 707 16.60 -17.90 7.40
C PRO A 707 18.09 -18.07 7.69
N ALA A 708 18.76 -19.03 7.02
CA ALA A 708 20.18 -19.28 7.25
C ALA A 708 21.08 -18.11 6.84
N THR A 709 20.75 -17.43 5.73
CA THR A 709 21.53 -16.26 5.27
C THR A 709 21.27 -15.05 6.14
N TYR A 710 20.03 -14.82 6.55
CA TYR A 710 19.64 -13.65 7.34
C TYR A 710 20.23 -13.68 8.74
N THR A 711 20.17 -14.82 9.42
CA THR A 711 20.79 -15.01 10.75
C THR A 711 22.33 -15.07 10.69
N GLY A 712 22.91 -15.17 9.50
CA GLY A 712 24.33 -15.34 9.28
C GLY A 712 24.89 -16.70 9.74
N VAL A 713 24.02 -17.70 10.00
CA VAL A 713 24.45 -19.08 10.31
C VAL A 713 25.03 -19.76 9.07
N PHE A 714 24.55 -19.38 7.89
CA PHE A 714 25.04 -19.94 6.63
C PHE A 714 26.53 -19.67 6.38
N ASP A 715 27.06 -18.54 6.84
CA ASP A 715 28.49 -18.24 6.75
C ASP A 715 29.34 -19.24 7.51
N GLN A 716 28.89 -19.62 8.71
CA GLN A 716 29.58 -20.62 9.55
C GLN A 716 29.43 -22.04 8.98
N ILE A 717 28.26 -22.36 8.39
CA ILE A 717 28.05 -23.63 7.70
C ILE A 717 28.99 -23.74 6.50
N ARG A 718 29.16 -22.70 5.70
CA ARG A 718 30.10 -22.68 4.57
C ARG A 718 31.56 -22.86 5.01
N ASP A 719 31.95 -22.24 6.12
CA ASP A 719 33.28 -22.43 6.72
C ASP A 719 33.50 -23.89 7.16
N LEU A 720 32.49 -24.49 7.76
CA LEU A 720 32.54 -25.90 8.17
C LEU A 720 32.71 -26.84 6.96
N TYR A 721 31.96 -26.62 5.88
CA TYR A 721 32.06 -27.41 4.65
C TYR A 721 33.43 -27.25 3.97
N ALA A 722 33.95 -26.02 3.94
CA ALA A 722 35.29 -25.72 3.41
C ALA A 722 36.41 -26.40 4.24
N ALA A 723 36.16 -26.68 5.52
CA ALA A 723 37.11 -27.35 6.41
C ALA A 723 37.10 -28.90 6.30
N THR A 724 36.11 -29.48 5.59
CA THR A 724 36.04 -30.94 5.38
C THR A 724 37.24 -31.48 4.59
N ALA A 725 37.57 -32.77 4.80
CA ALA A 725 38.68 -33.44 4.09
C ALA A 725 38.49 -33.41 2.57
N ASP A 726 37.25 -33.68 2.09
CA ASP A 726 36.88 -33.69 0.68
C ASP A 726 37.02 -32.32 0.02
N ALA A 727 36.61 -31.26 0.72
CA ALA A 727 36.73 -29.90 0.21
C ALA A 727 38.22 -29.49 0.13
N LYS A 728 39.02 -29.81 1.13
CA LYS A 728 40.46 -29.55 1.14
C LYS A 728 41.18 -30.32 0.03
N ALA A 729 40.84 -31.57 -0.18
CA ALA A 729 41.44 -32.39 -1.25
C ALA A 729 41.14 -31.85 -2.64
N LYS A 730 39.95 -31.25 -2.85
CA LYS A 730 39.52 -30.60 -4.09
C LYS A 730 39.94 -29.13 -4.18
N GLY A 731 40.58 -28.56 -3.17
CA GLY A 731 40.97 -27.13 -3.12
C GLY A 731 39.80 -26.16 -3.01
N TYR A 732 38.66 -26.61 -2.50
CA TYR A 732 37.44 -25.79 -2.42
C TYR A 732 37.49 -24.85 -1.21
N LYS A 733 37.31 -23.56 -1.49
CA LYS A 733 37.25 -22.50 -0.48
C LYS A 733 35.78 -22.21 -0.13
N LYS A 734 35.55 -21.43 0.93
CA LYS A 734 34.22 -20.96 1.41
C LYS A 734 33.30 -20.47 0.28
N GLY A 735 33.85 -19.76 -0.73
CA GLY A 735 33.11 -19.24 -1.88
C GLY A 735 32.44 -20.34 -2.72
N ARG A 736 33.01 -21.57 -2.78
CA ARG A 736 32.44 -22.69 -3.50
C ARG A 736 31.06 -23.11 -2.99
N PHE A 737 30.83 -22.95 -1.70
CA PHE A 737 29.62 -23.34 -1.01
C PHE A 737 28.57 -22.19 -0.94
N SER A 738 28.80 -21.10 -1.69
CA SER A 738 27.85 -20.00 -1.83
C SER A 738 27.02 -20.14 -3.11
N PHE A 739 25.70 -20.12 -2.99
CA PHE A 739 24.83 -20.07 -4.16
C PHE A 739 24.75 -18.68 -4.81
N ASN A 740 25.38 -17.65 -4.20
CA ASN A 740 25.47 -16.30 -4.76
C ASN A 740 26.71 -16.08 -5.64
N VAL A 741 27.74 -16.92 -5.48
CA VAL A 741 29.04 -16.76 -6.13
C VAL A 741 29.22 -17.81 -7.24
N LYS A 742 29.79 -17.38 -8.38
CA LYS A 742 30.13 -18.31 -9.48
C LYS A 742 31.13 -19.37 -9.01
N GLY A 743 31.03 -20.57 -9.61
CA GLY A 743 31.92 -21.69 -9.39
C GLY A 743 31.29 -22.87 -8.65
N GLY A 744 30.45 -22.63 -7.63
CA GLY A 744 29.77 -23.71 -6.91
C GLY A 744 28.26 -23.78 -7.13
N ARG A 745 27.67 -22.70 -7.58
CA ARG A 745 26.24 -22.61 -7.86
C ARG A 745 25.86 -23.25 -9.20
N CYS A 746 24.59 -23.57 -9.36
CA CYS A 746 24.01 -23.88 -10.65
C CYS A 746 23.98 -22.59 -11.52
N GLU A 747 24.66 -22.60 -12.67
CA GLU A 747 24.71 -21.42 -13.53
C GLU A 747 23.42 -21.22 -14.34
N ALA A 748 22.62 -22.28 -14.59
CA ALA A 748 21.34 -22.17 -15.30
C ALA A 748 20.32 -21.31 -14.55
N CYS A 749 20.19 -21.48 -13.22
CA CYS A 749 19.32 -20.65 -12.38
C CYS A 749 20.13 -19.61 -11.58
N SER A 750 21.42 -19.46 -11.82
CA SER A 750 22.30 -18.55 -11.07
C SER A 750 22.26 -18.73 -9.54
N GLY A 751 21.92 -19.94 -9.06
CA GLY A 751 21.80 -20.27 -7.66
C GLY A 751 20.43 -20.05 -7.00
N ASP A 752 19.42 -19.61 -7.77
CA ASP A 752 18.06 -19.41 -7.25
C ASP A 752 17.33 -20.72 -6.96
N GLY A 753 17.70 -21.81 -7.67
CA GLY A 753 17.01 -23.11 -7.61
C GLY A 753 15.71 -23.13 -8.40
N ILE A 754 15.16 -21.96 -8.71
CA ILE A 754 13.92 -21.76 -9.48
C ILE A 754 14.18 -20.82 -10.64
N ILE A 755 13.34 -20.90 -11.66
CA ILE A 755 13.34 -19.99 -12.81
C ILE A 755 12.05 -19.21 -12.75
N LYS A 756 12.16 -17.88 -12.76
CA LYS A 756 11.03 -16.98 -12.85
C LYS A 756 10.60 -16.86 -14.31
N ILE A 757 9.35 -17.15 -14.59
CA ILE A 757 8.71 -16.92 -15.88
C ILE A 757 7.82 -15.70 -15.75
N ASP A 758 8.19 -14.62 -16.45
CA ASP A 758 7.41 -13.39 -16.50
C ASP A 758 6.20 -13.58 -17.41
N MET A 759 5.01 -13.47 -16.85
CA MET A 759 3.74 -13.69 -17.55
C MET A 759 3.08 -12.39 -18.04
N HIS A 760 3.77 -11.25 -17.98
CA HIS A 760 3.35 -9.90 -18.42
C HIS A 760 2.00 -9.40 -17.88
N PHE A 761 0.92 -10.16 -18.03
CA PHE A 761 -0.45 -9.80 -17.59
C PHE A 761 -0.98 -10.64 -16.44
N LEU A 762 -0.27 -11.71 -16.08
CA LEU A 762 -0.59 -12.62 -14.98
C LEU A 762 0.51 -12.58 -13.91
N PRO A 763 0.26 -13.08 -12.70
CA PRO A 763 1.32 -13.23 -11.72
C PRO A 763 2.49 -14.08 -12.26
N ASP A 764 3.71 -13.69 -11.92
CA ASP A 764 4.91 -14.44 -12.30
C ASP A 764 4.85 -15.88 -11.80
N VAL A 765 5.23 -16.82 -12.66
CA VAL A 765 5.29 -18.25 -12.32
C VAL A 765 6.73 -18.62 -11.98
N TYR A 766 6.90 -19.35 -10.89
CA TYR A 766 8.19 -19.86 -10.44
C TYR A 766 8.23 -21.37 -10.61
N VAL A 767 9.12 -21.87 -11.47
CA VAL A 767 9.29 -23.29 -11.70
C VAL A 767 10.65 -23.79 -11.20
N PRO A 768 10.78 -25.00 -10.66
CA PRO A 768 12.06 -25.56 -10.30
C PRO A 768 13.02 -25.61 -11.51
N CYS A 769 14.28 -25.26 -11.27
CA CYS A 769 15.30 -25.32 -12.32
C CYS A 769 15.51 -26.77 -12.79
N GLU A 770 15.34 -27.06 -14.07
CA GLU A 770 15.48 -28.39 -14.65
C GLU A 770 16.89 -29.00 -14.48
N VAL A 771 17.93 -28.13 -14.50
CA VAL A 771 19.34 -28.56 -14.38
C VAL A 771 19.69 -29.01 -12.97
N CYS A 772 19.39 -28.18 -11.96
CA CYS A 772 19.72 -28.52 -10.56
C CYS A 772 18.53 -29.11 -9.79
N LYS A 773 17.34 -29.21 -10.38
CA LYS A 773 16.11 -29.70 -9.74
C LYS A 773 15.88 -29.07 -8.36
N GLY A 774 15.99 -27.75 -8.28
CA GLY A 774 15.82 -27.00 -7.05
C GLY A 774 17.04 -26.97 -6.12
N LYS A 775 18.10 -27.72 -6.38
CA LYS A 775 19.24 -27.87 -5.44
C LYS A 775 20.20 -26.70 -5.37
N ARG A 776 20.07 -25.68 -6.23
CA ARG A 776 20.86 -24.43 -6.23
C ARG A 776 22.35 -24.58 -6.59
N TYR A 777 22.96 -25.74 -6.45
CA TYR A 777 24.38 -26.03 -6.63
C TYR A 777 24.65 -26.94 -7.83
N ASN A 778 25.88 -26.95 -8.29
CA ASN A 778 26.37 -27.90 -9.26
C ASN A 778 26.67 -29.24 -8.58
N ARG A 779 26.78 -30.32 -9.38
CA ARG A 779 26.99 -31.69 -8.89
C ARG A 779 28.25 -31.84 -8.04
N GLU A 780 29.34 -31.23 -8.47
CA GLU A 780 30.64 -31.33 -7.79
C GLU A 780 30.62 -30.75 -6.38
N THR A 781 29.89 -29.63 -6.16
CA THR A 781 29.75 -29.02 -4.83
C THR A 781 28.89 -29.90 -3.93
N LEU A 782 27.87 -30.59 -4.48
CA LEU A 782 26.99 -31.49 -3.73
C LEU A 782 27.66 -32.83 -3.35
N GLU A 783 28.79 -33.20 -3.95
CA GLU A 783 29.58 -34.38 -3.58
C GLU A 783 30.26 -34.18 -2.22
N VAL A 784 30.59 -32.95 -1.84
CA VAL A 784 31.19 -32.66 -0.51
C VAL A 784 30.13 -32.84 0.57
N LYS A 785 30.43 -33.70 1.53
CA LYS A 785 29.50 -34.07 2.61
C LYS A 785 30.10 -33.81 3.99
N TYR A 786 29.26 -33.38 4.92
CA TYR A 786 29.56 -33.36 6.36
C TYR A 786 28.54 -34.23 7.07
N LYS A 787 29.00 -35.22 7.87
CA LYS A 787 28.14 -36.28 8.48
C LYS A 787 27.16 -36.90 7.47
N GLY A 788 27.62 -37.16 6.23
CA GLY A 788 26.80 -37.75 5.17
C GLY A 788 25.82 -36.85 4.46
N LYS A 789 25.69 -35.58 4.83
CA LYS A 789 24.77 -34.59 4.24
C LYS A 789 25.52 -33.56 3.39
N SER A 790 24.99 -33.25 2.20
CA SER A 790 25.50 -32.19 1.36
C SER A 790 25.03 -30.80 1.88
N ILE A 791 25.60 -29.73 1.37
CA ILE A 791 25.18 -28.38 1.78
C ILE A 791 23.71 -28.08 1.41
N TYR A 792 23.20 -28.68 0.34
CA TYR A 792 21.77 -28.59 0.00
C TYR A 792 20.90 -29.31 1.03
N ASP A 793 21.29 -30.52 1.45
CA ASP A 793 20.54 -31.27 2.45
C ASP A 793 20.44 -30.51 3.75
N VAL A 794 21.50 -29.81 4.16
CA VAL A 794 21.50 -28.94 5.36
C VAL A 794 20.57 -27.74 5.19
N LEU A 795 20.57 -27.09 4.04
CA LEU A 795 19.63 -26.00 3.78
C LEU A 795 18.17 -26.49 3.76
N ASN A 796 17.95 -27.76 3.45
CA ASN A 796 16.61 -28.35 3.44
C ASN A 796 16.16 -28.91 4.78
N MET A 797 17.06 -28.99 5.78
CA MET A 797 16.72 -29.38 7.14
C MET A 797 15.79 -28.35 7.80
N THR A 798 14.88 -28.83 8.62
CA THR A 798 14.13 -27.99 9.55
C THR A 798 15.10 -27.45 10.62
N VAL A 799 14.69 -26.39 11.31
CA VAL A 799 15.46 -25.83 12.43
C VAL A 799 15.68 -26.89 13.52
N GLU A 800 14.67 -27.73 13.80
CA GLU A 800 14.72 -28.80 14.77
C GLU A 800 15.77 -29.89 14.39
N GLU A 801 15.71 -30.36 13.14
CA GLU A 801 16.70 -31.33 12.62
C GLU A 801 18.12 -30.76 12.63
N ALA A 802 18.26 -29.49 12.22
CA ALA A 802 19.53 -28.80 12.18
C ALA A 802 20.12 -28.58 13.58
N LEU A 803 19.31 -28.36 14.59
CA LEU A 803 19.73 -28.21 15.99
C LEU A 803 20.41 -29.51 16.47
N THR A 804 19.79 -30.64 16.18
CA THR A 804 20.35 -31.97 16.48
C THR A 804 21.60 -32.27 15.64
N PHE A 805 21.57 -31.96 14.35
CA PHE A 805 22.70 -32.25 13.44
C PHE A 805 23.97 -31.48 13.81
N PHE A 806 23.83 -30.21 14.24
CA PHE A 806 24.94 -29.34 14.64
C PHE A 806 25.19 -29.30 16.16
N GLU A 807 24.69 -30.25 16.91
CA GLU A 807 24.85 -30.34 18.38
C GLU A 807 26.29 -30.09 18.85
N ASN A 808 27.27 -30.67 18.15
CA ASN A 808 28.70 -30.56 18.47
C ASN A 808 29.42 -29.36 17.82
N VAL A 809 28.70 -28.41 17.24
CA VAL A 809 29.26 -27.18 16.65
C VAL A 809 28.66 -25.95 17.33
N PRO A 810 29.21 -25.51 18.46
CA PRO A 810 28.59 -24.50 19.33
C PRO A 810 28.28 -23.19 18.65
N SER A 811 29.11 -22.74 17.69
CA SER A 811 28.91 -21.50 16.96
C SER A 811 27.67 -21.51 16.05
N ILE A 812 27.41 -22.66 15.40
CA ILE A 812 26.24 -22.87 14.53
C ILE A 812 25.02 -23.14 15.41
N ARG A 813 25.14 -24.05 16.38
CA ARG A 813 24.08 -24.43 17.32
C ARG A 813 23.42 -23.22 17.96
N ARG A 814 24.22 -22.30 18.53
CA ARG A 814 23.70 -21.10 19.21
C ARG A 814 22.75 -20.28 18.36
N LYS A 815 23.05 -20.14 17.07
CA LYS A 815 22.19 -19.35 16.15
C LYS A 815 20.93 -20.10 15.73
N ILE A 816 21.01 -21.42 15.60
CA ILE A 816 19.86 -22.27 15.29
C ILE A 816 18.94 -22.36 16.52
N GLU A 817 19.51 -22.42 17.71
CA GLU A 817 18.78 -22.44 18.97
C GLU A 817 17.90 -21.22 19.16
N THR A 818 18.38 -20.01 18.79
CA THR A 818 17.53 -18.81 18.83
C THR A 818 16.34 -18.86 17.85
N LEU A 819 16.49 -19.52 16.69
CA LEU A 819 15.36 -19.78 15.78
C LEU A 819 14.35 -20.77 16.39
N TYR A 820 14.85 -21.78 17.08
CA TYR A 820 14.01 -22.74 17.79
C TYR A 820 13.23 -22.09 18.95
N ASP A 821 13.91 -21.27 19.75
CA ASP A 821 13.34 -20.56 20.90
C ASP A 821 12.17 -19.65 20.51
N VAL A 822 12.27 -18.97 19.36
CA VAL A 822 11.17 -18.12 18.87
C VAL A 822 10.00 -18.90 18.24
N GLY A 823 10.00 -20.24 18.37
CA GLY A 823 8.91 -21.09 17.89
C GLY A 823 8.95 -21.39 16.39
N LEU A 824 10.13 -21.33 15.75
CA LEU A 824 10.32 -21.62 14.33
C LEU A 824 10.98 -22.99 14.09
N SER A 825 10.70 -23.99 14.93
CA SER A 825 11.27 -25.34 14.81
C SER A 825 11.00 -26.00 13.47
N TYR A 826 9.86 -25.72 12.86
CA TYR A 826 9.33 -26.34 11.65
C TYR A 826 9.82 -25.75 10.33
N ILE A 827 10.34 -24.50 10.30
CA ILE A 827 10.82 -23.88 9.06
C ILE A 827 12.14 -24.51 8.62
N ARG A 828 12.39 -24.51 7.29
CA ARG A 828 13.67 -24.99 6.76
C ARG A 828 14.70 -23.87 6.72
N LEU A 829 15.96 -24.19 7.00
CA LEU A 829 17.06 -23.21 6.99
C LEU A 829 17.20 -22.46 5.66
N GLY A 830 17.00 -23.14 4.54
CA GLY A 830 17.06 -22.60 3.18
C GLY A 830 15.73 -22.17 2.59
N GLN A 831 14.65 -22.09 3.37
CA GLN A 831 13.31 -21.68 2.89
C GLN A 831 13.36 -20.28 2.30
N PRO A 832 12.90 -20.06 1.03
CA PRO A 832 12.91 -18.74 0.42
C PRO A 832 12.09 -17.72 1.22
N SER A 833 12.61 -16.49 1.35
CA SER A 833 11.91 -15.41 2.05
C SER A 833 10.52 -15.10 1.49
N THR A 834 10.30 -15.39 0.21
CA THR A 834 9.03 -15.18 -0.48
C THR A 834 7.92 -16.15 -0.07
N THR A 835 8.28 -17.26 0.58
CA THR A 835 7.33 -18.29 1.06
C THR A 835 7.03 -18.15 2.56
N LEU A 836 7.76 -17.29 3.26
CA LEU A 836 7.54 -17.02 4.68
C LEU A 836 6.34 -16.09 4.89
N SER A 837 5.59 -16.33 5.96
CA SER A 837 4.58 -15.39 6.44
C SER A 837 5.24 -14.14 7.07
N GLY A 838 4.46 -13.05 7.23
CA GLY A 838 4.95 -11.84 7.90
C GLY A 838 5.42 -12.11 9.33
N GLY A 839 4.67 -12.90 10.08
CA GLY A 839 5.03 -13.28 11.45
C GLY A 839 6.28 -14.17 11.53
N GLU A 840 6.48 -15.10 10.58
CA GLU A 840 7.71 -15.90 10.50
C GLU A 840 8.92 -15.02 10.19
N ALA A 841 8.80 -14.08 9.24
CA ALA A 841 9.86 -13.14 8.92
C ALA A 841 10.24 -12.27 10.14
N GLN A 842 9.26 -11.79 10.88
CA GLN A 842 9.44 -11.01 12.10
C GLN A 842 10.16 -11.81 13.18
N ARG A 843 9.76 -13.07 13.40
CA ARG A 843 10.42 -13.96 14.38
C ARG A 843 11.86 -14.29 13.98
N ILE A 844 12.18 -14.43 12.70
CA ILE A 844 13.57 -14.61 12.22
C ILE A 844 14.40 -13.35 12.53
N LYS A 845 13.84 -12.15 12.35
CA LYS A 845 14.52 -10.91 12.74
C LYS A 845 14.79 -10.88 14.24
N LEU A 846 13.79 -11.21 15.04
CA LEU A 846 13.91 -11.29 16.50
C LEU A 846 14.98 -12.30 16.92
N ALA A 847 14.99 -13.53 16.37
CA ALA A 847 15.99 -14.55 16.61
C ALA A 847 17.41 -14.07 16.28
N THR A 848 17.55 -13.31 15.18
CA THR A 848 18.83 -12.74 14.79
C THR A 848 19.37 -11.75 15.83
N GLU A 849 18.51 -10.89 16.36
CA GLU A 849 18.92 -9.93 17.40
C GLU A 849 19.23 -10.63 18.74
N LEU A 850 18.45 -11.64 19.11
CA LEU A 850 18.71 -12.47 20.32
C LEU A 850 20.05 -13.19 20.26
N SER A 851 20.53 -13.55 19.05
CA SER A 851 21.84 -14.19 18.88
C SER A 851 23.02 -13.26 19.14
N LYS A 852 22.80 -11.94 19.16
CA LYS A 852 23.83 -10.91 19.37
C LYS A 852 24.02 -10.62 20.87
N ARG A 853 25.17 -10.04 21.22
CA ARG A 853 25.42 -9.58 22.59
C ARG A 853 24.66 -8.29 22.84
N SER A 854 23.85 -8.24 23.88
CA SER A 854 23.10 -7.05 24.29
C SER A 854 24.02 -6.08 25.03
N THR A 855 23.79 -4.77 24.85
CA THR A 855 24.46 -3.70 25.60
C THR A 855 23.64 -3.25 26.82
N GLY A 856 22.35 -3.61 26.88
CA GLY A 856 21.42 -3.15 27.92
C GLY A 856 20.87 -1.72 27.68
N LYS A 857 21.21 -1.08 26.56
CA LYS A 857 20.75 0.28 26.17
C LYS A 857 20.10 0.33 24.79
N THR A 858 19.70 -0.83 24.28
CA THR A 858 19.03 -0.93 22.98
C THR A 858 17.52 -0.80 23.15
N ILE A 859 16.88 -0.01 22.27
CA ILE A 859 15.42 0.01 22.15
C ILE A 859 14.99 -0.88 21.00
N TYR A 860 14.12 -1.84 21.30
CA TYR A 860 13.46 -2.73 20.34
C TYR A 860 12.05 -2.23 20.09
N ILE A 861 11.70 -2.01 18.84
CA ILE A 861 10.35 -1.62 18.40
C ILE A 861 9.76 -2.79 17.62
N LEU A 862 8.61 -3.29 18.06
CA LEU A 862 7.91 -4.41 17.44
C LEU A 862 6.50 -3.97 17.04
N ASP A 863 6.12 -4.30 15.81
CA ASP A 863 4.79 -3.98 15.28
C ASP A 863 3.98 -5.27 15.15
N GLU A 864 2.95 -5.42 15.99
CA GLU A 864 2.03 -6.55 16.07
C GLU A 864 2.73 -7.93 16.02
N PRO A 865 3.66 -8.24 16.94
CA PRO A 865 4.45 -9.46 16.88
C PRO A 865 3.68 -10.75 17.15
N THR A 866 2.44 -10.68 17.63
CA THR A 866 1.57 -11.85 17.86
C THR A 866 0.78 -12.27 16.62
N THR A 867 0.93 -11.57 15.51
CA THR A 867 0.27 -11.86 14.23
C THR A 867 0.48 -13.31 13.81
N GLY A 868 -0.62 -14.06 13.62
CA GLY A 868 -0.57 -15.47 13.17
C GLY A 868 -0.06 -16.45 14.22
N LEU A 869 -0.04 -16.08 15.51
CA LEU A 869 0.43 -16.91 16.57
C LEU A 869 -0.71 -17.55 17.38
N HIS A 870 -0.57 -18.86 17.58
CA HIS A 870 -1.37 -19.58 18.57
C HIS A 870 -0.98 -19.16 20.02
N PHE A 871 -1.90 -19.30 20.98
CA PHE A 871 -1.68 -18.95 22.39
C PHE A 871 -0.35 -19.48 22.98
N ALA A 872 0.01 -20.71 22.66
CA ALA A 872 1.27 -21.31 23.12
C ALA A 872 2.51 -20.61 22.53
N ASP A 873 2.41 -20.12 21.28
CA ASP A 873 3.49 -19.38 20.64
C ASP A 873 3.57 -17.94 21.17
N VAL A 874 2.40 -17.34 21.48
CA VAL A 874 2.31 -16.02 22.17
C VAL A 874 2.97 -16.11 23.54
N HIS A 875 2.73 -17.19 24.29
CA HIS A 875 3.35 -17.41 25.61
C HIS A 875 4.89 -17.40 25.50
N LYS A 876 5.46 -18.17 24.57
CA LYS A 876 6.92 -18.17 24.33
C LYS A 876 7.44 -16.79 23.90
N LEU A 877 6.70 -16.09 23.04
CA LEU A 877 7.08 -14.74 22.62
C LEU A 877 7.15 -13.77 23.79
N ILE A 878 6.17 -13.79 24.69
CA ILE A 878 6.14 -12.96 25.90
C ILE A 878 7.37 -13.22 26.77
N GLU A 879 7.73 -14.51 26.99
CA GLU A 879 8.94 -14.88 27.76
C GLU A 879 10.21 -14.28 27.12
N ILE A 880 10.30 -14.28 25.80
CA ILE A 880 11.43 -13.70 25.07
C ILE A 880 11.47 -12.18 25.23
N LEU A 881 10.34 -11.49 25.06
CA LEU A 881 10.26 -10.04 25.21
C LEU A 881 10.63 -9.60 26.64
N ARG A 882 10.18 -10.36 27.63
CA ARG A 882 10.57 -10.15 29.03
C ARG A 882 12.05 -10.32 29.27
N ARG A 883 12.63 -11.40 28.74
CA ARG A 883 14.08 -11.66 28.82
C ARG A 883 14.91 -10.53 28.18
N LEU A 884 14.42 -9.91 27.07
CA LEU A 884 15.06 -8.72 26.48
C LEU A 884 15.00 -7.52 27.44
N SER A 885 13.84 -7.26 28.03
CA SER A 885 13.67 -6.16 29.00
C SER A 885 14.49 -6.40 30.28
N GLU A 886 14.53 -7.61 30.81
CA GLU A 886 15.35 -7.99 31.96
C GLU A 886 16.83 -7.73 31.73
N GLY A 887 17.30 -7.89 30.49
CA GLY A 887 18.65 -7.51 30.05
C GLY A 887 18.94 -6.00 30.03
N GLY A 888 18.05 -5.16 30.56
CA GLY A 888 18.18 -3.70 30.63
C GLY A 888 17.69 -2.96 29.40
N ASN A 889 17.30 -3.65 28.33
CA ASN A 889 16.82 -3.03 27.09
C ASN A 889 15.39 -2.48 27.24
N THR A 890 15.05 -1.55 26.37
CA THR A 890 13.68 -1.06 26.23
C THR A 890 12.96 -1.84 25.14
N VAL A 891 11.76 -2.30 25.42
CA VAL A 891 10.93 -3.03 24.48
C VAL A 891 9.62 -2.27 24.28
N VAL A 892 9.39 -1.74 23.08
CA VAL A 892 8.16 -1.04 22.71
C VAL A 892 7.39 -1.89 21.72
N VAL A 893 6.17 -2.26 22.04
CA VAL A 893 5.35 -3.18 21.24
C VAL A 893 4.04 -2.49 20.88
N ILE A 894 3.74 -2.36 19.60
CA ILE A 894 2.39 -2.02 19.15
C ILE A 894 1.59 -3.31 19.17
N GLU A 895 0.53 -3.37 19.97
CA GLU A 895 -0.22 -4.62 20.16
C GLU A 895 -1.72 -4.43 20.43
N HIS A 896 -2.46 -5.48 20.04
CA HIS A 896 -3.89 -5.63 20.30
C HIS A 896 -4.23 -6.88 21.10
N ASN A 897 -3.28 -7.82 21.18
CA ASN A 897 -3.44 -9.06 21.93
C ASN A 897 -3.44 -8.79 23.42
N LEU A 898 -4.55 -9.14 24.09
CA LEU A 898 -4.76 -8.86 25.52
C LEU A 898 -3.80 -9.61 26.43
N ASP A 899 -3.31 -10.79 26.01
CA ASP A 899 -2.32 -11.54 26.76
C ASP A 899 -0.97 -10.84 26.83
N VAL A 900 -0.54 -10.19 25.73
CA VAL A 900 0.66 -9.35 25.73
C VAL A 900 0.43 -8.07 26.53
N ILE A 901 -0.72 -7.41 26.32
CA ILE A 901 -1.04 -6.16 27.00
C ILE A 901 -1.08 -6.33 28.52
N LYS A 902 -1.73 -7.41 29.04
CA LYS A 902 -1.78 -7.67 30.49
C LYS A 902 -0.41 -7.95 31.11
N THR A 903 0.56 -8.40 30.30
CA THR A 903 1.92 -8.73 30.77
C THR A 903 2.89 -7.55 30.66
N ALA A 904 2.53 -6.44 29.98
CA ALA A 904 3.37 -5.26 29.85
C ALA A 904 3.62 -4.57 31.20
N ASP A 905 4.76 -3.90 31.33
CA ASP A 905 5.06 -3.08 32.51
C ASP A 905 4.36 -1.72 32.43
N TYR A 906 4.18 -1.21 31.18
CA TYR A 906 3.60 0.10 30.91
C TYR A 906 2.75 0.06 29.64
N ILE A 907 1.68 0.83 29.59
CA ILE A 907 0.79 0.97 28.46
C ILE A 907 0.65 2.45 28.07
N ILE A 908 0.66 2.71 26.77
CA ILE A 908 0.30 4.01 26.18
C ILE A 908 -0.89 3.77 25.27
N ASP A 909 -2.06 4.27 25.64
CA ASP A 909 -3.31 4.06 24.90
C ASP A 909 -3.64 5.30 24.08
N ILE A 910 -3.73 5.12 22.74
CA ILE A 910 -3.95 6.19 21.77
C ILE A 910 -5.36 6.08 21.18
N GLY A 911 -6.07 7.20 21.18
CA GLY A 911 -7.43 7.23 20.68
C GLY A 911 -8.04 8.64 20.69
N PRO A 912 -9.34 8.78 21.05
CA PRO A 912 -10.30 7.71 21.43
C PRO A 912 -10.77 6.85 20.26
N GLU A 913 -10.79 7.41 19.04
CA GLU A 913 -11.29 6.76 17.83
C GLU A 913 -10.19 6.67 16.75
N GLY A 914 -10.51 6.11 15.58
CA GLY A 914 -9.66 6.13 14.40
C GLY A 914 -9.76 7.42 13.60
N GLY A 915 -8.77 7.68 12.72
CA GLY A 915 -8.74 8.81 11.79
C GLY A 915 -8.73 10.17 12.49
N ASP A 916 -9.52 11.11 12.00
CA ASP A 916 -9.58 12.51 12.47
C ASP A 916 -10.01 12.65 13.95
N ARG A 917 -10.72 11.65 14.48
CA ARG A 917 -11.14 11.64 15.89
C ARG A 917 -10.16 10.94 16.82
N GLY A 918 -9.08 10.38 16.29
CA GLY A 918 -7.98 9.80 17.02
C GLY A 918 -6.83 10.78 17.25
N GLY A 919 -5.64 10.27 17.47
CA GLY A 919 -4.40 11.03 17.50
C GLY A 919 -4.10 11.72 18.81
N THR A 920 -4.73 11.31 19.92
CA THR A 920 -4.44 11.79 21.28
C THR A 920 -4.08 10.64 22.21
N VAL A 921 -3.29 10.89 23.24
CA VAL A 921 -3.08 9.93 24.32
C VAL A 921 -4.30 9.99 25.24
N ILE A 922 -4.98 8.85 25.41
CA ILE A 922 -6.17 8.75 26.24
C ILE A 922 -5.80 8.41 27.68
N ALA A 923 -4.85 7.47 27.82
CA ALA A 923 -4.38 6.99 29.12
C ALA A 923 -2.95 6.45 28.97
N GLN A 924 -2.17 6.53 30.02
CA GLN A 924 -0.84 5.95 30.13
C GLN A 924 -0.59 5.52 31.57
N GLY A 925 0.14 4.43 31.76
CA GLY A 925 0.43 3.86 33.07
C GLY A 925 0.55 2.35 33.03
N THR A 926 0.47 1.71 34.19
CA THR A 926 0.44 0.25 34.33
C THR A 926 -0.88 -0.34 33.78
N PRO A 927 -0.93 -1.62 33.39
CA PRO A 927 -2.17 -2.26 32.97
C PRO A 927 -3.33 -2.09 33.96
N GLU A 928 -3.03 -2.09 35.26
CA GLU A 928 -4.00 -1.88 36.34
C GLU A 928 -4.58 -0.45 36.33
N GLU A 929 -3.74 0.55 36.11
CA GLU A 929 -4.17 1.97 35.96
C GLU A 929 -5.01 2.18 34.71
N ILE A 930 -4.61 1.56 33.59
CA ILE A 930 -5.37 1.60 32.33
C ILE A 930 -6.74 0.92 32.49
N ALA A 931 -6.79 -0.21 33.20
CA ALA A 931 -8.06 -0.92 33.48
C ALA A 931 -9.03 -0.09 34.34
N ALA A 932 -8.53 0.83 35.15
CA ALA A 932 -9.32 1.76 35.96
C ALA A 932 -9.80 3.00 35.14
N SER A 933 -9.25 3.25 33.97
CA SER A 933 -9.62 4.41 33.13
C SER A 933 -11.00 4.26 32.52
N PRO A 934 -11.92 5.23 32.72
CA PRO A 934 -13.28 5.15 32.17
C PRO A 934 -13.34 5.41 30.65
N VAL A 935 -12.29 5.97 30.06
CA VAL A 935 -12.25 6.39 28.65
C VAL A 935 -11.48 5.43 27.76
N SER A 936 -10.67 4.54 28.33
CA SER A 936 -9.86 3.57 27.60
C SER A 936 -10.68 2.35 27.17
N TYR A 937 -10.83 2.12 25.88
CA TYR A 937 -11.39 0.88 25.38
C TYR A 937 -10.48 -0.31 25.72
N THR A 938 -9.18 -0.18 25.55
CA THR A 938 -8.19 -1.20 25.94
C THR A 938 -8.33 -1.57 27.40
N GLY A 939 -8.48 -0.57 28.29
CA GLY A 939 -8.65 -0.79 29.72
C GLY A 939 -9.91 -1.61 30.06
N LYS A 940 -11.02 -1.36 29.36
CA LYS A 940 -12.27 -2.11 29.53
C LYS A 940 -12.09 -3.60 29.26
N TYR A 941 -11.35 -3.96 28.20
CA TYR A 941 -11.14 -5.36 27.83
C TYR A 941 -10.05 -6.01 28.69
N VAL A 942 -8.95 -5.33 28.95
CA VAL A 942 -7.84 -5.84 29.78
C VAL A 942 -8.28 -6.15 31.20
N LYS A 943 -9.23 -5.39 31.78
CA LYS A 943 -9.77 -5.61 33.13
C LYS A 943 -10.21 -7.05 33.36
N LYS A 944 -10.90 -7.67 32.39
CA LYS A 944 -11.36 -9.06 32.49
C LYS A 944 -10.19 -10.05 32.66
N TYR A 945 -9.06 -9.77 31.95
CA TYR A 945 -7.88 -10.62 31.98
C TYR A 945 -7.03 -10.43 33.24
N LEU A 946 -7.08 -9.25 33.87
CA LEU A 946 -6.41 -8.99 35.16
C LEU A 946 -7.19 -9.59 36.34
N GLU A 947 -8.52 -9.66 36.27
CA GLU A 947 -9.38 -10.23 37.30
C GLU A 947 -9.38 -11.78 37.32
N GLN A 948 -8.93 -12.43 36.26
CA GLN A 948 -8.77 -13.88 36.15
C GLN A 948 -7.47 -14.41 36.81
N LYS A 949 -7.06 -13.87 37.95
CA LYS A 949 -5.86 -14.31 38.70
C LYS A 949 -5.92 -15.77 39.10
#